data_75276b7fe4fb99bbcbb9d8222c16990b
#
_entry.id   75276b7fe4fb99bbcbb9d8222c16990b
#
_cell.length_a   1.000
_cell.length_b   1.000
_cell.length_c   1.000
_cell.angle_alpha   90.00
_cell.angle_beta   90.00
_cell.angle_gamma   90.00
#
_symmetry.space_group_name_H-M   'P 1'
#
loop_
_entity.id
_entity.type
_entity.pdbx_description
1 polymer ?
#
loop_
_entity_poly.entity_id
_entity_poly.type
_entity_poly.pdbx_seq_one_letter_code
_entity_poly.pdbx_strand_id
1 'polypeptide(L)'
;MLFNRLINKRYNSLNTKKIVLGIDLGTTNSLASHIPKSLDNTQTPIILNTTKTPSIVGFAKKGNDLSDIPSPSDDKHIFELLKTNLNVFIGEKAQNQYRLNPENTFKAMKRIIGTFNDNDEIFESYKNQYSNNVAINNSIYFNLFNSNLKVNAEIIAGFILSDIKSKALKEIGVENGAVDAVITVPAYFNNLQRKATLNAANLANINCLRIINEPTAAALSFGVMKQNNDGVYAVYDLGGGTFDISILELDGAVFEVRGTAGDLKLGGEDLDYLIRDYALDKFLSNNNNINREDVLKNNSFMNELLNHCEKMKIELSTTSSSQINIPFAFKNVLGDFVHFKVEVQESEIDKLAEPLVKKTIKIFKKCLKDANIDKQSLQQILLVGGMTRMPYIRKQIIKNFISEDNSENDTDNKLNFKINPDDSVCLGASIQAGLLTGEIKDVLLLDVNPLTLGMETYGGLMSPMLKKNCNVPIEYKEQFTTGIDNQQIVKINIYQGESKLCRDNVKLGEFVLSGIPQLPKGVPKIEVSFKLDSNGILNVTAKELLTNLECNLELITTAPIENNSKQSSSNVDSNDLAWVFENLGLWQLSFKELDLMYRKYADSIHFSETITNEFNELKSKFDQWNIMKNDSSKDAEMVDYFVKKGGMNVLKNRINKLQTDLMSELKGKKV
;
A
#
# COMPACT_ATOMS: atom_id res chain seq x y z
N MET A 1 -4.79 28.05 -52.90
CA MET A 1 -5.36 28.20 -51.53
C MET A 1 -5.74 26.86 -50.85
N LEU A 2 -6.28 25.87 -51.54
CA LEU A 2 -6.61 24.57 -50.94
C LEU A 2 -5.39 23.75 -50.52
N PHE A 3 -4.29 23.81 -51.30
CA PHE A 3 -3.05 23.07 -51.03
C PHE A 3 -2.33 23.58 -49.77
N ASN A 4 -2.32 24.88 -49.53
CA ASN A 4 -1.77 25.45 -48.30
C ASN A 4 -2.65 25.19 -47.06
N ARG A 5 -3.98 25.02 -47.23
CA ARG A 5 -4.86 24.57 -46.14
C ARG A 5 -4.66 23.12 -45.79
N LEU A 6 -4.35 22.26 -46.76
CA LEU A 6 -4.05 20.83 -46.53
C LEU A 6 -2.66 20.61 -45.90
N ILE A 7 -1.67 21.41 -46.33
CA ILE A 7 -0.32 21.39 -45.68
C ILE A 7 -0.39 21.93 -44.26
N ASN A 8 -1.06 23.04 -44.00
CA ASN A 8 -1.25 23.56 -42.65
C ASN A 8 -2.11 22.61 -41.78
N LYS A 9 -3.10 21.91 -42.34
CA LYS A 9 -3.82 20.87 -41.58
C LYS A 9 -2.94 19.64 -41.28
N ARG A 10 -2.07 19.23 -42.21
CA ARG A 10 -1.09 18.14 -41.95
C ARG A 10 0.05 18.58 -41.04
N TYR A 11 0.52 19.83 -41.10
CA TYR A 11 1.52 20.38 -40.15
C TYR A 11 0.95 20.57 -38.75
N ASN A 12 -0.31 20.97 -38.60
CA ASN A 12 -0.99 21.08 -37.33
C ASN A 12 -1.40 19.72 -36.72
N SER A 13 -1.51 18.65 -37.53
CA SER A 13 -1.77 17.29 -37.06
C SER A 13 -0.51 16.54 -36.60
N LEU A 14 0.69 17.10 -36.85
CA LEU A 14 2.00 16.53 -36.46
C LEU A 14 2.67 17.24 -35.26
N ASN A 15 2.07 18.31 -34.77
CA ASN A 15 2.57 19.05 -33.58
C ASN A 15 1.51 19.10 -32.48
N THR A 16 0.97 17.95 -32.04
CA THR A 16 0.38 17.89 -30.70
C THR A 16 1.53 18.09 -29.72
N LYS A 17 1.66 19.31 -29.17
CA LYS A 17 2.61 19.60 -28.09
C LYS A 17 2.41 18.56 -26.98
N LYS A 18 3.34 17.65 -26.85
CA LYS A 18 3.35 16.68 -25.78
C LYS A 18 3.73 17.44 -24.50
N ILE A 19 2.82 17.46 -23.53
CA ILE A 19 3.01 18.13 -22.25
C ILE A 19 3.50 17.09 -21.24
N VAL A 20 4.49 17.43 -20.45
CA VAL A 20 5.07 16.57 -19.42
C VAL A 20 4.81 17.19 -18.04
N LEU A 21 4.17 16.43 -17.16
CA LEU A 21 3.79 16.88 -15.83
C LEU A 21 4.46 16.02 -14.74
N GLY A 22 4.79 16.63 -13.63
CA GLY A 22 4.95 15.97 -12.35
C GLY A 22 3.63 16.08 -11.58
N ILE A 23 3.09 14.99 -11.09
CA ILE A 23 1.81 14.97 -10.38
C ILE A 23 2.02 14.34 -9.00
N ASP A 24 1.70 15.10 -7.97
CA ASP A 24 1.51 14.57 -6.63
C ASP A 24 0.05 14.18 -6.43
N LEU A 25 -0.22 12.89 -6.39
CA LEU A 25 -1.55 12.32 -6.12
C LEU A 25 -1.67 12.04 -4.62
N GLY A 26 -1.94 13.08 -3.82
CA GLY A 26 -1.98 13.01 -2.37
C GLY A 26 -3.29 12.45 -1.78
N THR A 27 -3.25 12.02 -0.52
CA THR A 27 -4.45 11.56 0.20
C THR A 27 -5.45 12.69 0.43
N THR A 28 -4.96 13.86 0.83
CA THR A 28 -5.79 15.04 1.16
C THR A 28 -5.88 16.02 0.00
N ASN A 29 -4.75 16.37 -0.60
CA ASN A 29 -4.66 17.27 -1.75
C ASN A 29 -3.80 16.66 -2.83
N SER A 30 -4.12 16.99 -4.08
CA SER A 30 -3.34 16.61 -5.25
C SER A 30 -3.01 17.84 -6.08
N LEU A 31 -1.85 17.85 -6.74
CA LEU A 31 -1.40 18.99 -7.54
C LEU A 31 -0.45 18.56 -8.66
N ALA A 32 -0.24 19.44 -9.63
CA ALA A 32 0.70 19.22 -10.71
C ALA A 32 1.71 20.34 -10.83
N SER A 33 2.86 20.02 -11.35
CA SER A 33 3.93 20.92 -11.72
C SER A 33 4.43 20.57 -13.13
N HIS A 34 5.17 21.50 -13.72
CA HIS A 34 5.66 21.38 -15.08
C HIS A 34 6.97 22.15 -15.24
N ILE A 35 7.83 21.74 -16.14
CA ILE A 35 9.04 22.46 -16.52
C ILE A 35 8.72 23.28 -17.77
N PRO A 36 8.65 24.64 -17.66
CA PRO A 36 8.42 25.47 -18.81
C PRO A 36 9.62 25.46 -19.75
N LYS A 37 9.39 25.46 -21.06
CA LYS A 37 10.46 25.66 -22.05
C LYS A 37 10.94 27.11 -21.98
N SER A 38 11.99 27.37 -21.22
CA SER A 38 12.62 28.70 -21.10
C SER A 38 13.59 28.94 -22.24
N LEU A 39 13.66 30.20 -22.72
CA LEU A 39 14.67 30.65 -23.66
C LEU A 39 16.09 30.75 -23.01
N ASP A 40 16.14 30.80 -21.68
CA ASP A 40 17.36 31.06 -20.89
C ASP A 40 18.03 29.81 -20.31
N ASN A 41 17.65 28.60 -20.78
CA ASN A 41 18.14 27.29 -20.29
C ASN A 41 17.97 27.05 -18.76
N THR A 42 17.24 27.88 -18.04
CA THR A 42 16.87 27.61 -16.65
C THR A 42 15.65 26.69 -16.61
N GLN A 43 15.92 25.40 -16.47
CA GLN A 43 14.87 24.37 -16.47
C GLN A 43 14.37 24.10 -15.02
N THR A 44 13.87 25.15 -14.38
CA THR A 44 13.28 25.01 -13.03
C THR A 44 11.80 24.64 -13.11
N PRO A 45 11.36 23.61 -12.38
CA PRO A 45 9.96 23.26 -12.34
C PRO A 45 9.14 24.32 -11.61
N ILE A 46 7.91 24.53 -12.09
CA ILE A 46 6.94 25.45 -11.49
C ILE A 46 5.67 24.70 -11.10
N ILE A 47 5.08 25.07 -9.98
CA ILE A 47 3.77 24.58 -9.56
C ILE A 47 2.70 25.24 -10.42
N LEU A 48 1.76 24.42 -10.92
CA LEU A 48 0.56 24.89 -11.56
C LEU A 48 -0.52 25.13 -10.50
N ASN A 49 -0.65 26.38 -10.07
CA ASN A 49 -1.46 26.76 -8.91
C ASN A 49 -2.94 26.38 -9.04
N THR A 50 -3.50 26.42 -10.27
CA THR A 50 -4.90 26.04 -10.52
C THR A 50 -5.13 24.55 -10.36
N THR A 51 -4.08 23.73 -10.36
CA THR A 51 -4.19 22.27 -10.22
C THR A 51 -4.35 21.82 -8.77
N LYS A 52 -3.98 22.65 -7.77
CA LYS A 52 -4.13 22.28 -6.36
C LYS A 52 -5.59 21.99 -6.05
N THR A 53 -5.87 20.73 -5.81
CA THR A 53 -7.22 20.17 -5.74
C THR A 53 -7.34 19.27 -4.52
N PRO A 54 -8.32 19.50 -3.61
CA PRO A 54 -8.67 18.52 -2.59
C PRO A 54 -8.99 17.15 -3.22
N SER A 55 -8.43 16.07 -2.67
CA SER A 55 -8.58 14.70 -3.19
C SER A 55 -9.94 14.11 -2.79
N ILE A 56 -11.01 14.75 -3.27
CA ILE A 56 -12.41 14.41 -2.99
C ILE A 56 -13.23 14.48 -4.27
N VAL A 57 -14.09 13.48 -4.48
CA VAL A 57 -14.98 13.37 -5.64
C VAL A 57 -16.39 13.08 -5.18
N GLY A 58 -17.36 13.84 -5.69
CA GLY A 58 -18.77 13.68 -5.38
C GLY A 58 -19.61 13.53 -6.66
N PHE A 59 -20.71 12.81 -6.56
CA PHE A 59 -21.63 12.54 -7.65
C PHE A 59 -23.01 13.09 -7.34
N ALA A 60 -23.72 13.58 -8.37
CA ALA A 60 -25.13 13.96 -8.28
C ALA A 60 -25.88 13.51 -9.54
N LYS A 61 -27.16 13.17 -9.37
CA LYS A 61 -28.02 12.75 -10.49
C LYS A 61 -28.21 13.91 -11.50
N LYS A 62 -28.21 13.57 -12.79
CA LYS A 62 -28.56 14.50 -13.89
C LYS A 62 -30.08 14.57 -14.17
N GLY A 63 -30.90 13.98 -13.31
CA GLY A 63 -32.35 13.90 -13.51
C GLY A 63 -32.82 12.63 -14.22
N ASN A 64 -31.92 11.80 -14.73
CA ASN A 64 -32.27 10.53 -15.39
C ASN A 64 -32.51 9.42 -14.36
N ASP A 65 -33.40 8.49 -14.71
CA ASP A 65 -33.50 7.23 -13.99
C ASP A 65 -32.22 6.41 -14.22
N LEU A 66 -31.63 5.90 -13.14
CA LEU A 66 -30.40 5.13 -13.15
C LEU A 66 -30.67 3.61 -13.09
N SER A 67 -31.94 3.19 -12.99
CA SER A 67 -32.34 1.79 -12.84
C SER A 67 -31.98 0.94 -14.08
N ASP A 68 -32.04 1.54 -15.28
CA ASP A 68 -31.86 0.85 -16.54
C ASP A 68 -30.41 0.80 -17.03
N ILE A 69 -29.47 1.36 -16.24
CA ILE A 69 -28.05 1.33 -16.62
C ILE A 69 -27.49 -0.08 -16.34
N PRO A 70 -26.99 -0.78 -17.39
CA PRO A 70 -26.41 -2.10 -17.19
C PRO A 70 -25.18 -2.04 -16.29
N SER A 71 -24.97 -3.09 -15.50
CA SER A 71 -23.73 -3.23 -14.69
C SER A 71 -22.54 -3.42 -15.63
N PRO A 72 -21.60 -2.47 -15.70
CA PRO A 72 -20.46 -2.57 -16.60
C PRO A 72 -19.42 -3.57 -16.09
N SER A 73 -18.63 -4.12 -17.01
CA SER A 73 -17.69 -5.21 -16.75
C SER A 73 -16.30 -4.77 -16.29
N ASP A 74 -15.91 -3.52 -16.60
CA ASP A 74 -14.57 -3.00 -16.31
C ASP A 74 -14.60 -1.52 -15.89
N ASP A 75 -13.54 -1.09 -15.21
CA ASP A 75 -13.43 0.25 -14.62
C ASP A 75 -13.43 1.37 -15.67
N LYS A 76 -12.90 1.13 -16.87
CA LYS A 76 -12.89 2.12 -17.95
C LYS A 76 -14.32 2.40 -18.44
N HIS A 77 -15.10 1.36 -18.60
CA HIS A 77 -16.49 1.48 -18.99
C HIS A 77 -17.33 2.16 -17.87
N ILE A 78 -17.08 1.78 -16.62
CA ILE A 78 -17.68 2.44 -15.44
C ILE A 78 -17.37 3.94 -15.46
N PHE A 79 -16.09 4.31 -15.64
CA PHE A 79 -15.61 5.69 -15.62
C PHE A 79 -16.33 6.56 -16.70
N GLU A 80 -16.48 6.05 -17.92
CA GLU A 80 -17.18 6.77 -18.98
C GLU A 80 -18.71 6.85 -18.75
N LEU A 81 -19.32 5.79 -18.20
CA LEU A 81 -20.73 5.82 -17.81
C LEU A 81 -21.02 6.86 -16.72
N LEU A 82 -20.15 6.97 -15.73
CA LEU A 82 -20.28 7.96 -14.66
C LEU A 82 -20.23 9.40 -15.23
N LYS A 83 -19.30 9.68 -16.13
CA LYS A 83 -19.22 10.99 -16.82
C LYS A 83 -20.48 11.33 -17.62
N THR A 84 -21.04 10.33 -18.28
CA THR A 84 -22.19 10.52 -19.14
C THR A 84 -23.47 10.72 -18.35
N ASN A 85 -23.70 9.93 -17.29
CA ASN A 85 -24.98 9.84 -16.60
C ASN A 85 -25.08 10.68 -15.32
N LEU A 86 -23.95 11.10 -14.75
CA LEU A 86 -23.90 11.85 -13.48
C LEU A 86 -23.18 13.19 -13.64
N ASN A 87 -23.54 14.14 -12.78
CA ASN A 87 -22.72 15.31 -12.52
C ASN A 87 -21.59 14.91 -11.57
N VAL A 88 -20.34 15.04 -12.02
CA VAL A 88 -19.17 14.73 -11.23
C VAL A 88 -18.57 16.03 -10.70
N PHE A 89 -18.45 16.14 -9.39
CA PHE A 89 -17.81 17.25 -8.71
C PHE A 89 -16.47 16.81 -8.15
N ILE A 90 -15.44 17.65 -8.30
CA ILE A 90 -14.08 17.33 -7.86
C ILE A 90 -13.52 18.50 -7.05
N GLY A 91 -12.74 18.20 -6.03
CA GLY A 91 -12.08 19.18 -5.18
C GLY A 91 -13.07 20.01 -4.35
N GLU A 92 -12.91 21.32 -4.29
CA GLU A 92 -13.74 22.22 -3.48
C GLU A 92 -15.24 22.08 -3.75
N LYS A 93 -15.64 21.84 -5.00
CA LYS A 93 -17.05 21.62 -5.35
C LYS A 93 -17.61 20.36 -4.70
N ALA A 94 -16.83 19.29 -4.66
CA ALA A 94 -17.20 18.06 -3.98
C ALA A 94 -17.21 18.24 -2.45
N GLN A 95 -16.26 18.99 -1.91
CA GLN A 95 -16.19 19.30 -0.48
C GLN A 95 -17.42 20.10 -0.01
N ASN A 96 -17.89 21.05 -0.81
CA ASN A 96 -19.08 21.83 -0.49
C ASN A 96 -20.36 20.99 -0.45
N GLN A 97 -20.48 19.94 -1.28
CA GLN A 97 -21.65 19.05 -1.24
C GLN A 97 -21.54 17.92 -0.21
N TYR A 98 -20.37 17.68 0.37
CA TYR A 98 -20.12 16.56 1.27
C TYR A 98 -21.11 16.50 2.46
N ARG A 99 -21.51 17.66 2.98
CA ARG A 99 -22.52 17.74 4.05
C ARG A 99 -23.92 17.28 3.62
N LEU A 100 -24.28 17.54 2.35
CA LEU A 100 -25.63 17.28 1.83
C LEU A 100 -25.76 15.89 1.19
N ASN A 101 -24.63 15.33 0.73
CA ASN A 101 -24.61 14.07 0.00
C ASN A 101 -23.33 13.26 0.38
N PRO A 102 -23.17 12.93 1.67
CA PRO A 102 -21.97 12.22 2.14
C PRO A 102 -21.85 10.80 1.55
N GLU A 103 -22.95 10.11 1.30
CA GLU A 103 -22.96 8.72 0.80
C GLU A 103 -22.45 8.61 -0.64
N ASN A 104 -22.52 9.69 -1.44
CA ASN A 104 -22.04 9.71 -2.83
C ASN A 104 -20.88 10.71 -3.00
N THR A 105 -20.15 11.02 -1.93
CA THR A 105 -18.98 11.90 -1.95
C THR A 105 -17.82 11.24 -1.22
N PHE A 106 -16.75 10.93 -1.95
CA PHE A 106 -15.65 10.06 -1.54
C PHE A 106 -14.39 10.87 -1.25
N LYS A 107 -13.85 10.74 -0.04
CA LYS A 107 -12.64 11.42 0.46
C LYS A 107 -11.57 10.38 0.82
N ALA A 108 -10.29 10.75 0.66
CA ALA A 108 -9.13 9.98 1.12
C ALA A 108 -9.01 8.54 0.55
N MET A 109 -9.57 8.29 -0.63
CA MET A 109 -9.61 6.98 -1.26
C MET A 109 -8.22 6.38 -1.54
N LYS A 110 -7.15 7.18 -1.55
CA LYS A 110 -5.77 6.71 -1.69
C LYS A 110 -5.38 5.69 -0.61
N ARG A 111 -5.97 5.77 0.60
CA ARG A 111 -5.68 4.84 1.71
C ARG A 111 -6.11 3.40 1.43
N ILE A 112 -7.08 3.22 0.53
CA ILE A 112 -7.65 1.90 0.16
C ILE A 112 -7.42 1.53 -1.30
N ILE A 113 -6.64 2.31 -2.04
CA ILE A 113 -6.37 2.05 -3.46
C ILE A 113 -5.60 0.74 -3.64
N GLY A 114 -6.04 -0.11 -4.56
CA GLY A 114 -5.34 -1.35 -4.94
C GLY A 114 -5.17 -2.37 -3.84
N THR A 115 -5.87 -2.22 -2.71
CA THR A 115 -5.82 -3.18 -1.60
C THR A 115 -7.22 -3.47 -1.10
N PHE A 116 -7.41 -4.72 -0.69
CA PHE A 116 -8.59 -5.16 0.01
C PHE A 116 -8.19 -6.13 1.12
N ASN A 117 -8.64 -5.85 2.33
CA ASN A 117 -8.47 -6.76 3.46
C ASN A 117 -9.68 -6.61 4.40
N ASP A 118 -10.53 -7.62 4.44
CA ASP A 118 -11.74 -7.65 5.27
C ASP A 118 -11.50 -7.45 6.77
N ASN A 119 -10.30 -7.79 7.25
CA ASN A 119 -9.92 -7.68 8.66
C ASN A 119 -9.22 -6.34 8.99
N ASP A 120 -9.19 -5.39 8.06
CA ASP A 120 -8.53 -4.11 8.24
C ASP A 120 -9.51 -3.06 8.77
N GLU A 121 -9.19 -2.45 9.93
CA GLU A 121 -10.01 -1.41 10.56
C GLU A 121 -10.30 -0.22 9.64
N ILE A 122 -9.37 0.12 8.75
CA ILE A 122 -9.59 1.18 7.76
C ILE A 122 -10.69 0.77 6.78
N PHE A 123 -10.62 -0.45 6.24
CA PHE A 123 -11.67 -0.93 5.33
C PHE A 123 -13.02 -1.02 6.02
N GLU A 124 -13.07 -1.49 7.26
CA GLU A 124 -14.31 -1.49 8.05
C GLU A 124 -14.86 -0.08 8.26
N SER A 125 -14.00 0.91 8.52
CA SER A 125 -14.40 2.31 8.65
C SER A 125 -15.03 2.83 7.34
N TYR A 126 -14.44 2.54 6.17
CA TYR A 126 -15.01 2.91 4.87
C TYR A 126 -16.31 2.17 4.55
N LYS A 127 -16.42 0.87 4.87
CA LYS A 127 -17.66 0.10 4.72
C LYS A 127 -18.79 0.69 5.56
N ASN A 128 -18.48 1.09 6.79
CA ASN A 128 -19.47 1.71 7.68
C ASN A 128 -19.88 3.12 7.24
N GLN A 129 -18.93 3.89 6.66
CA GLN A 129 -19.19 5.24 6.17
C GLN A 129 -20.00 5.25 4.87
N TYR A 130 -19.72 4.32 3.96
CA TYR A 130 -20.37 4.21 2.66
C TYR A 130 -21.22 2.95 2.63
N SER A 131 -22.51 3.06 2.90
CA SER A 131 -23.47 1.97 2.82
C SER A 131 -23.55 1.39 1.40
N ASN A 132 -23.92 0.12 1.24
CA ASN A 132 -24.03 -0.57 -0.06
C ASN A 132 -22.70 -0.78 -0.81
N ASN A 133 -21.70 -1.31 -0.13
CA ASN A 133 -20.44 -1.69 -0.73
C ASN A 133 -20.40 -3.19 -1.11
N VAL A 134 -19.60 -3.51 -2.13
CA VAL A 134 -19.37 -4.88 -2.61
C VAL A 134 -17.88 -5.06 -2.89
N ALA A 135 -17.28 -6.12 -2.34
CA ALA A 135 -15.92 -6.51 -2.67
C ALA A 135 -15.89 -7.28 -4.00
N ILE A 136 -15.07 -6.82 -4.94
CA ILE A 136 -14.86 -7.47 -6.24
C ILE A 136 -13.36 -7.43 -6.55
N ASN A 137 -12.75 -8.58 -6.83
CA ASN A 137 -11.36 -8.68 -7.29
C ASN A 137 -10.36 -7.85 -6.47
N ASN A 138 -10.36 -7.98 -5.14
CA ASN A 138 -9.50 -7.23 -4.22
C ASN A 138 -9.70 -5.70 -4.20
N SER A 139 -10.82 -5.20 -4.68
CA SER A 139 -11.22 -3.81 -4.57
C SER A 139 -12.60 -3.71 -3.94
N ILE A 140 -12.83 -2.65 -3.15
CA ILE A 140 -14.16 -2.31 -2.66
C ILE A 140 -14.81 -1.37 -3.67
N TYR A 141 -15.98 -1.75 -4.12
CA TYR A 141 -16.87 -0.89 -4.90
C TYR A 141 -18.01 -0.37 -4.04
N PHE A 142 -18.28 0.90 -4.16
CA PHE A 142 -19.38 1.60 -3.49
C PHE A 142 -20.47 1.90 -4.51
N ASN A 143 -21.68 1.40 -4.29
CA ASN A 143 -22.80 1.63 -5.18
C ASN A 143 -23.32 3.07 -5.02
N LEU A 144 -23.57 3.77 -6.12
CA LEU A 144 -24.07 5.12 -6.14
C LEU A 144 -25.60 5.11 -6.22
N PHE A 145 -26.27 5.92 -5.38
CA PHE A 145 -27.71 6.14 -5.43
C PHE A 145 -28.57 4.87 -5.40
N ASN A 146 -28.09 3.80 -4.76
CA ASN A 146 -28.75 2.48 -4.76
C ASN A 146 -28.99 1.92 -6.18
N SER A 147 -28.12 2.25 -7.13
CA SER A 147 -28.16 1.79 -8.52
C SER A 147 -27.05 0.77 -8.80
N ASN A 148 -26.97 0.28 -10.06
CA ASN A 148 -25.88 -0.57 -10.53
C ASN A 148 -24.59 0.22 -10.84
N LEU A 149 -24.63 1.55 -10.79
CA LEU A 149 -23.43 2.37 -10.91
C LEU A 149 -22.60 2.29 -9.64
N LYS A 150 -21.33 2.02 -9.79
CA LYS A 150 -20.41 1.81 -8.68
C LYS A 150 -19.07 2.51 -8.92
N VAL A 151 -18.36 2.81 -7.84
CA VAL A 151 -17.02 3.41 -7.86
C VAL A 151 -16.09 2.65 -6.92
N ASN A 152 -14.83 2.62 -7.27
CA ASN A 152 -13.74 2.19 -6.39
C ASN A 152 -12.69 3.30 -6.26
N ALA A 153 -11.65 3.07 -5.48
CA ALA A 153 -10.60 4.06 -5.25
C ALA A 153 -9.82 4.42 -6.53
N GLU A 154 -9.65 3.48 -7.47
CA GLU A 154 -8.98 3.71 -8.75
C GLU A 154 -9.78 4.68 -9.64
N ILE A 155 -11.10 4.48 -9.72
CA ILE A 155 -12.01 5.35 -10.48
C ILE A 155 -12.01 6.76 -9.88
N ILE A 156 -12.05 6.89 -8.54
CA ILE A 156 -11.98 8.18 -7.85
C ILE A 156 -10.66 8.89 -8.15
N ALA A 157 -9.53 8.19 -8.04
CA ALA A 157 -8.22 8.72 -8.41
C ALA A 157 -8.15 9.14 -9.88
N GLY A 158 -8.76 8.36 -10.78
CA GLY A 158 -8.88 8.69 -12.20
C GLY A 158 -9.62 10.01 -12.45
N PHE A 159 -10.69 10.30 -11.70
CA PHE A 159 -11.39 11.59 -11.78
C PHE A 159 -10.53 12.75 -11.30
N ILE A 160 -9.80 12.59 -10.19
CA ILE A 160 -8.87 13.60 -9.68
C ILE A 160 -7.78 13.90 -10.71
N LEU A 161 -7.15 12.86 -11.27
CA LEU A 161 -6.13 12.99 -12.32
C LEU A 161 -6.67 13.65 -13.58
N SER A 162 -7.90 13.34 -13.99
CA SER A 162 -8.57 13.96 -15.14
C SER A 162 -8.83 15.46 -14.94
N ASP A 163 -9.20 15.88 -13.73
CA ASP A 163 -9.39 17.28 -13.35
C ASP A 163 -8.05 18.04 -13.36
N ILE A 164 -7.02 17.47 -12.71
CA ILE A 164 -5.66 18.02 -12.69
C ILE A 164 -5.14 18.22 -14.11
N LYS A 165 -5.27 17.20 -14.98
CA LYS A 165 -4.89 17.28 -16.39
C LYS A 165 -5.59 18.45 -17.08
N SER A 166 -6.90 18.57 -16.93
CA SER A 166 -7.70 19.61 -17.58
C SER A 166 -7.28 21.01 -17.12
N LYS A 167 -7.05 21.19 -15.81
CA LYS A 167 -6.58 22.44 -15.22
C LYS A 167 -5.15 22.78 -15.67
N ALA A 168 -4.25 21.80 -15.68
CA ALA A 168 -2.87 21.96 -16.14
C ALA A 168 -2.81 22.40 -17.60
N LEU A 169 -3.53 21.73 -18.50
CA LEU A 169 -3.59 22.10 -19.90
C LEU A 169 -4.11 23.52 -20.11
N LYS A 170 -5.15 23.90 -19.35
CA LYS A 170 -5.71 25.26 -19.41
C LYS A 170 -4.70 26.32 -18.93
N GLU A 171 -3.98 26.06 -17.81
CA GLU A 171 -3.00 26.99 -17.25
C GLU A 171 -1.79 27.16 -18.16
N ILE A 172 -1.36 26.08 -18.83
CA ILE A 172 -0.26 26.08 -19.81
C ILE A 172 -0.69 26.72 -21.16
N GLY A 173 -2.03 26.91 -21.38
CA GLY A 173 -2.57 27.50 -22.61
C GLY A 173 -2.65 26.49 -23.78
N VAL A 174 -2.91 25.22 -23.49
CA VAL A 174 -3.08 24.15 -24.49
C VAL A 174 -4.49 23.59 -24.41
N GLU A 175 -5.28 23.75 -25.46
CA GLU A 175 -6.69 23.28 -25.45
C GLU A 175 -6.82 21.76 -25.50
N ASN A 176 -5.98 21.07 -26.31
CA ASN A 176 -5.98 19.61 -26.45
C ASN A 176 -4.54 19.10 -26.61
N GLY A 177 -4.04 18.38 -25.63
CA GLY A 177 -2.69 17.82 -25.64
C GLY A 177 -2.62 16.41 -25.07
N ALA A 178 -1.74 15.59 -25.65
CA ALA A 178 -1.31 14.36 -25.01
C ALA A 178 -0.47 14.74 -23.76
N VAL A 179 -0.78 14.10 -22.63
CA VAL A 179 -0.08 14.35 -21.37
C VAL A 179 0.70 13.11 -20.97
N ASP A 180 2.00 13.27 -20.87
CA ASP A 180 2.89 12.36 -20.16
C ASP A 180 3.05 12.85 -18.72
N ALA A 181 3.16 11.93 -17.76
CA ALA A 181 3.36 12.33 -16.38
C ALA A 181 4.27 11.37 -15.61
N VAL A 182 4.95 11.91 -14.62
CA VAL A 182 5.48 11.16 -13.48
C VAL A 182 4.52 11.37 -12.32
N ILE A 183 4.06 10.28 -11.69
CA ILE A 183 3.07 10.31 -10.62
C ILE A 183 3.71 9.76 -9.34
N THR A 184 3.47 10.44 -8.22
CA THR A 184 4.05 10.05 -6.94
C THR A 184 3.17 9.05 -6.19
N VAL A 185 3.81 8.17 -5.42
CA VAL A 185 3.17 7.24 -4.49
C VAL A 185 3.96 7.17 -3.19
N PRO A 186 3.33 6.80 -2.07
CA PRO A 186 4.06 6.48 -0.85
C PRO A 186 5.13 5.41 -1.10
N ALA A 187 6.28 5.51 -0.43
CA ALA A 187 7.37 4.57 -0.64
C ALA A 187 6.95 3.14 -0.30
N TYR A 188 6.09 2.96 0.70
CA TYR A 188 5.60 1.68 1.19
C TYR A 188 4.43 1.09 0.39
N PHE A 189 4.01 1.73 -0.72
CA PHE A 189 3.00 1.13 -1.59
C PHE A 189 3.49 -0.21 -2.12
N ASN A 190 2.63 -1.21 -1.96
CA ASN A 190 2.85 -2.53 -2.54
C ASN A 190 2.61 -2.53 -4.06
N ASN A 191 2.92 -3.65 -4.69
CA ASN A 191 2.78 -3.80 -6.14
C ASN A 191 1.35 -3.55 -6.65
N LEU A 192 0.33 -3.96 -5.90
CA LEU A 192 -1.08 -3.79 -6.27
C LEU A 192 -1.48 -2.31 -6.24
N GLN A 193 -1.06 -1.58 -5.20
CA GLN A 193 -1.32 -0.15 -5.06
C GLN A 193 -0.64 0.69 -6.15
N ARG A 194 0.60 0.32 -6.54
CA ARG A 194 1.32 0.95 -7.68
C ARG A 194 0.59 0.69 -8.99
N LYS A 195 0.16 -0.55 -9.24
CA LYS A 195 -0.61 -0.93 -10.42
C LYS A 195 -1.96 -0.21 -10.48
N ALA A 196 -2.67 -0.10 -9.36
CA ALA A 196 -3.91 0.65 -9.25
C ALA A 196 -3.72 2.15 -9.57
N THR A 197 -2.59 2.75 -9.15
CA THR A 197 -2.25 4.13 -9.50
C THR A 197 -2.02 4.28 -11.01
N LEU A 198 -1.35 3.31 -11.67
CA LEU A 198 -1.23 3.30 -13.14
C LEU A 198 -2.58 3.17 -13.83
N ASN A 199 -3.47 2.32 -13.32
CA ASN A 199 -4.82 2.17 -13.86
C ASN A 199 -5.59 3.49 -13.76
N ALA A 200 -5.50 4.19 -12.63
CA ALA A 200 -6.11 5.51 -12.45
C ALA A 200 -5.57 6.54 -13.48
N ALA A 201 -4.27 6.53 -13.77
CA ALA A 201 -3.69 7.37 -14.82
C ALA A 201 -4.25 7.04 -16.22
N ASN A 202 -4.38 5.74 -16.52
CA ASN A 202 -4.97 5.28 -17.77
C ASN A 202 -6.44 5.70 -17.93
N LEU A 203 -7.25 5.65 -16.85
CA LEU A 203 -8.62 6.15 -16.83
C LEU A 203 -8.69 7.66 -17.17
N ALA A 204 -7.71 8.44 -16.70
CA ALA A 204 -7.59 9.87 -17.01
C ALA A 204 -6.99 10.15 -18.40
N ASN A 205 -6.65 9.12 -19.20
CA ASN A 205 -5.87 9.23 -20.45
C ASN A 205 -4.56 10.02 -20.25
N ILE A 206 -3.83 9.73 -19.18
CA ILE A 206 -2.48 10.20 -18.89
C ILE A 206 -1.52 9.05 -19.16
N ASN A 207 -0.50 9.28 -19.98
CA ASN A 207 0.58 8.31 -20.18
C ASN A 207 1.56 8.44 -19.02
N CYS A 208 1.51 7.53 -18.05
CA CYS A 208 2.43 7.52 -16.92
C CYS A 208 3.80 7.00 -17.36
N LEU A 209 4.79 7.91 -17.42
CA LEU A 209 6.17 7.57 -17.78
C LEU A 209 6.86 6.80 -16.64
N ARG A 210 6.57 7.17 -15.41
CA ARG A 210 7.15 6.56 -14.21
C ARG A 210 6.27 6.83 -12.99
N ILE A 211 6.24 5.85 -12.08
CA ILE A 211 5.83 6.05 -10.69
C ILE A 211 7.11 6.30 -9.87
N ILE A 212 7.11 7.35 -9.04
CA ILE A 212 8.21 7.68 -8.15
C ILE A 212 7.73 7.74 -6.69
N ASN A 213 8.57 7.34 -5.75
CA ASN A 213 8.26 7.43 -4.33
C ASN A 213 8.23 8.89 -3.86
N GLU A 214 7.25 9.27 -3.04
CA GLU A 214 7.07 10.63 -2.52
C GLU A 214 8.32 11.20 -1.85
N PRO A 215 8.97 10.50 -0.88
CA PRO A 215 10.19 11.01 -0.26
C PRO A 215 11.36 11.11 -1.25
N THR A 216 11.43 10.24 -2.23
CA THR A 216 12.45 10.30 -3.28
C THR A 216 12.26 11.52 -4.19
N ALA A 217 11.01 11.80 -4.57
CA ALA A 217 10.69 13.01 -5.33
C ALA A 217 11.03 14.29 -4.53
N ALA A 218 10.67 14.34 -3.25
CA ALA A 218 11.02 15.46 -2.39
C ALA A 218 12.54 15.70 -2.29
N ALA A 219 13.33 14.62 -2.19
CA ALA A 219 14.78 14.70 -2.18
C ALA A 219 15.35 15.22 -3.51
N LEU A 220 14.81 14.79 -4.66
CA LEU A 220 15.19 15.33 -5.97
C LEU A 220 14.94 16.84 -6.06
N SER A 221 13.77 17.29 -5.61
CA SER A 221 13.46 18.72 -5.55
C SER A 221 14.46 19.48 -4.73
N PHE A 222 14.84 18.95 -3.55
CA PHE A 222 15.83 19.57 -2.69
C PHE A 222 17.22 19.66 -3.32
N GLY A 223 17.75 18.54 -3.81
CA GLY A 223 19.13 18.48 -4.30
C GLY A 223 19.36 19.26 -5.59
N VAL A 224 18.40 19.20 -6.53
CA VAL A 224 18.50 19.95 -7.80
C VAL A 224 18.37 21.46 -7.59
N MET A 225 17.50 21.88 -6.65
CA MET A 225 17.32 23.33 -6.40
C MET A 225 18.46 23.97 -5.59
N LYS A 226 19.21 23.22 -4.79
CA LYS A 226 20.19 23.77 -3.85
C LYS A 226 21.65 23.64 -4.26
N GLN A 227 21.98 23.16 -5.46
CA GLN A 227 23.38 23.02 -5.94
C GLN A 227 24.35 22.55 -4.83
N ASN A 228 24.56 21.23 -4.74
CA ASN A 228 25.69 20.53 -4.12
C ASN A 228 25.96 20.76 -2.62
N ASN A 229 25.32 19.94 -1.80
CA ASN A 229 25.93 19.51 -0.54
C ASN A 229 25.88 18.00 -0.51
N ASP A 230 26.99 17.33 -0.83
CA ASP A 230 27.14 15.89 -0.68
C ASP A 230 26.90 15.49 0.77
N GLY A 231 26.32 14.31 0.98
CA GLY A 231 26.08 13.80 2.31
C GLY A 231 24.79 13.01 2.47
N VAL A 232 24.46 12.66 3.71
CA VAL A 232 23.32 11.81 4.04
C VAL A 232 22.16 12.67 4.53
N TYR A 233 21.00 12.46 3.94
CA TYR A 233 19.77 13.18 4.23
C TYR A 233 18.66 12.22 4.67
N ALA A 234 17.81 12.66 5.58
CA ALA A 234 16.58 11.97 5.89
C ALA A 234 15.39 12.78 5.36
N VAL A 235 14.49 12.17 4.63
CA VAL A 235 13.20 12.76 4.23
C VAL A 235 12.11 12.17 5.12
N TYR A 236 11.57 13.02 6.01
CA TYR A 236 10.49 12.70 6.92
C TYR A 236 9.19 13.23 6.34
N ASP A 237 8.43 12.36 5.70
CA ASP A 237 7.17 12.69 5.05
C ASP A 237 5.99 12.21 5.89
N LEU A 238 5.26 13.14 6.49
CA LEU A 238 4.04 12.86 7.24
C LEU A 238 2.88 13.65 6.63
N GLY A 239 2.12 12.95 5.83
CA GLY A 239 0.97 13.46 5.11
C GLY A 239 -0.35 13.32 5.86
N GLY A 240 -1.46 13.38 5.12
CA GLY A 240 -2.81 13.20 5.67
C GLY A 240 -3.12 11.74 6.03
N GLY A 241 -2.60 10.76 5.27
CA GLY A 241 -2.96 9.36 5.44
C GLY A 241 -1.78 8.42 5.65
N THR A 242 -0.56 8.82 5.32
CA THR A 242 0.64 7.99 5.33
C THR A 242 1.81 8.67 6.01
N PHE A 243 2.70 7.85 6.53
CA PHE A 243 4.02 8.25 7.00
C PHE A 243 5.09 7.49 6.25
N ASP A 244 6.03 8.20 5.64
CA ASP A 244 7.20 7.64 4.99
C ASP A 244 8.48 8.31 5.50
N ILE A 245 9.54 7.53 5.66
CA ILE A 245 10.88 8.00 5.97
C ILE A 245 11.87 7.33 5.02
N SER A 246 12.67 8.14 4.33
CA SER A 246 13.74 7.64 3.47
C SER A 246 15.07 8.26 3.85
N ILE A 247 16.12 7.45 3.86
CA ILE A 247 17.50 7.88 4.04
C ILE A 247 18.14 7.87 2.66
N LEU A 248 18.67 9.00 2.25
CA LEU A 248 19.31 9.18 0.95
C LEU A 248 20.73 9.65 1.13
N GLU A 249 21.60 9.22 0.26
CA GLU A 249 22.96 9.74 0.09
C GLU A 249 23.04 10.51 -1.23
N LEU A 250 23.57 11.72 -1.14
CA LEU A 250 23.83 12.58 -2.27
C LEU A 250 25.34 12.66 -2.47
N ASP A 251 25.81 12.25 -3.64
CA ASP A 251 27.20 12.33 -4.07
C ASP A 251 27.25 12.95 -5.49
N GLY A 252 27.60 14.22 -5.57
CA GLY A 252 27.52 15.01 -6.79
C GLY A 252 26.10 15.05 -7.34
N ALA A 253 25.90 14.44 -8.49
CA ALA A 253 24.62 14.36 -9.17
C ALA A 253 23.90 12.99 -8.97
N VAL A 254 24.42 12.13 -8.09
CA VAL A 254 23.86 10.83 -7.79
C VAL A 254 23.04 10.89 -6.50
N PHE A 255 21.76 10.52 -6.61
CA PHE A 255 20.84 10.39 -5.49
C PHE A 255 20.62 8.90 -5.24
N GLU A 256 21.19 8.36 -4.17
CA GLU A 256 21.03 6.97 -3.79
C GLU A 256 20.15 6.84 -2.55
N VAL A 257 19.03 6.12 -2.67
CA VAL A 257 18.22 5.75 -1.51
C VAL A 257 18.92 4.60 -0.80
N ARG A 258 19.34 4.81 0.45
CA ARG A 258 20.03 3.81 1.30
C ARG A 258 19.06 2.95 2.08
N GLY A 259 17.86 3.45 2.32
CA GLY A 259 16.82 2.73 3.00
C GLY A 259 15.53 3.51 3.12
N THR A 260 14.42 2.80 3.19
CA THR A 260 13.10 3.38 3.38
C THR A 260 12.28 2.58 4.39
N ALA A 261 11.41 3.27 5.12
CA ALA A 261 10.45 2.67 6.03
C ALA A 261 9.19 3.55 6.08
N GLY A 262 8.06 2.99 6.49
CA GLY A 262 6.83 3.76 6.53
C GLY A 262 5.67 3.03 7.18
N ASP A 263 4.52 3.72 7.18
CA ASP A 263 3.24 3.19 7.61
C ASP A 263 2.12 3.82 6.78
N LEU A 264 1.38 3.00 6.05
CA LEU A 264 0.29 3.43 5.17
C LEU A 264 -1.00 3.83 5.93
N LYS A 265 -1.00 3.66 7.26
CA LYS A 265 -2.14 3.91 8.15
C LYS A 265 -1.78 4.89 9.27
N LEU A 266 -0.88 5.83 8.98
CA LEU A 266 -0.37 6.79 9.96
C LEU A 266 -0.28 8.17 9.32
N GLY A 267 -1.21 9.06 9.66
CA GLY A 267 -1.25 10.40 9.08
C GLY A 267 -2.17 11.36 9.84
N GLY A 268 -2.39 12.52 9.24
CA GLY A 268 -3.19 13.60 9.82
C GLY A 268 -4.64 13.23 10.07
N GLU A 269 -5.22 12.37 9.23
CA GLU A 269 -6.60 11.89 9.40
C GLU A 269 -6.77 11.07 10.68
N ASP A 270 -5.76 10.27 11.05
CA ASP A 270 -5.82 9.49 12.29
C ASP A 270 -5.89 10.42 13.50
N LEU A 271 -5.18 11.54 13.46
CA LEU A 271 -5.28 12.58 14.49
C LEU A 271 -6.64 13.28 14.44
N ASP A 272 -7.22 13.55 13.27
CA ASP A 272 -8.54 14.17 13.14
C ASP A 272 -9.62 13.31 13.80
N TYR A 273 -9.55 11.97 13.65
CA TYR A 273 -10.46 11.05 14.35
C TYR A 273 -10.26 11.11 15.87
N LEU A 274 -9.03 11.17 16.37
CA LEU A 274 -8.75 11.29 17.81
C LEU A 274 -9.28 12.63 18.35
N ILE A 275 -9.11 13.73 17.63
CA ILE A 275 -9.65 15.05 18.00
C ILE A 275 -11.18 15.02 18.02
N ARG A 276 -11.81 14.39 17.02
CA ARG A 276 -13.25 14.23 16.94
C ARG A 276 -13.82 13.52 18.17
N ASP A 277 -13.23 12.38 18.52
CA ASP A 277 -13.70 11.58 19.64
C ASP A 277 -13.46 12.29 20.97
N TYR A 278 -12.30 12.97 21.12
CA TYR A 278 -12.00 13.81 22.27
C TYR A 278 -12.97 14.99 22.42
N ALA A 279 -13.25 15.72 21.33
CA ALA A 279 -14.16 16.85 21.32
C ALA A 279 -15.60 16.40 21.65
N LEU A 280 -16.02 15.25 21.13
CA LEU A 280 -17.30 14.65 21.45
C LEU A 280 -17.42 14.29 22.92
N ASP A 281 -16.40 13.62 23.49
CA ASP A 281 -16.37 13.26 24.92
C ASP A 281 -16.37 14.48 25.83
N LYS A 282 -15.59 15.50 25.48
CA LYS A 282 -15.56 16.79 26.19
C LYS A 282 -16.90 17.52 26.15
N PHE A 283 -17.61 17.45 25.03
CA PHE A 283 -18.94 18.00 24.89
C PHE A 283 -19.98 17.24 25.71
N LEU A 284 -19.98 15.90 25.62
CA LEU A 284 -20.94 15.05 26.33
C LEU A 284 -20.76 15.08 27.83
N SER A 285 -19.54 15.25 28.34
CA SER A 285 -19.28 15.40 29.78
C SER A 285 -20.00 16.62 30.41
N ASN A 286 -20.24 17.64 29.59
CA ASN A 286 -20.96 18.84 30.00
C ASN A 286 -22.49 18.82 29.64
N ASN A 287 -22.94 17.76 28.95
CA ASN A 287 -24.31 17.63 28.42
C ASN A 287 -24.84 16.21 28.66
N ASN A 288 -25.04 15.84 29.93
CA ASN A 288 -25.44 14.50 30.37
C ASN A 288 -26.80 14.00 29.85
N ASN A 289 -27.63 14.89 29.30
CA ASN A 289 -28.93 14.60 28.70
C ASN A 289 -28.85 14.16 27.23
N ILE A 290 -27.64 14.04 26.66
CA ILE A 290 -27.41 13.64 25.27
C ILE A 290 -26.80 12.24 25.25
N ASN A 291 -27.43 11.32 24.51
CA ASN A 291 -26.93 9.97 24.37
C ASN A 291 -25.84 9.91 23.27
N ARG A 292 -24.66 9.38 23.62
CA ARG A 292 -23.53 9.21 22.70
C ARG A 292 -23.92 8.37 21.49
N GLU A 293 -24.63 7.26 21.66
CA GLU A 293 -24.98 6.36 20.56
C GLU A 293 -25.87 7.03 19.51
N ASP A 294 -26.78 7.92 19.93
CA ASP A 294 -27.68 8.66 19.01
C ASP A 294 -26.87 9.69 18.20
N VAL A 295 -25.89 10.33 18.82
CA VAL A 295 -25.00 11.27 18.13
C VAL A 295 -24.12 10.54 17.10
N LEU A 296 -23.55 9.37 17.45
CA LEU A 296 -22.72 8.59 16.56
C LEU A 296 -23.48 8.06 15.32
N LYS A 297 -24.78 7.82 15.43
CA LYS A 297 -25.64 7.43 14.29
C LYS A 297 -25.91 8.57 13.30
N ASN A 298 -25.66 9.82 13.69
CA ASN A 298 -25.86 10.97 12.82
C ASN A 298 -24.63 11.20 11.91
N ASN A 299 -24.54 10.45 10.82
CA ASN A 299 -23.42 10.52 9.88
C ASN A 299 -23.14 11.93 9.34
N SER A 300 -24.20 12.73 9.11
CA SER A 300 -24.05 14.11 8.62
C SER A 300 -23.31 14.98 9.63
N PHE A 301 -23.71 14.93 10.91
CA PHE A 301 -23.04 15.66 11.98
C PHE A 301 -21.60 15.14 12.21
N MET A 302 -21.40 13.82 12.26
CA MET A 302 -20.07 13.23 12.49
C MET A 302 -19.08 13.63 11.41
N ASN A 303 -19.51 13.68 10.15
CA ASN A 303 -18.70 14.13 9.03
C ASN A 303 -18.39 15.64 9.09
N GLU A 304 -19.39 16.46 9.48
CA GLU A 304 -19.19 17.90 9.68
C GLU A 304 -18.23 18.17 10.84
N LEU A 305 -18.37 17.44 11.94
CA LEU A 305 -17.47 17.52 13.09
C LEU A 305 -16.05 17.17 12.70
N LEU A 306 -15.84 16.09 11.92
CA LEU A 306 -14.50 15.68 11.44
C LEU A 306 -13.85 16.79 10.60
N ASN A 307 -14.58 17.45 9.72
CA ASN A 307 -14.05 18.59 8.94
C ASN A 307 -13.67 19.79 9.84
N HIS A 308 -14.42 20.02 10.92
CA HIS A 308 -14.05 21.05 11.90
C HIS A 308 -12.81 20.66 12.71
N CYS A 309 -12.65 19.36 13.02
CA CYS A 309 -11.45 18.85 13.69
C CYS A 309 -10.19 19.03 12.84
N GLU A 310 -10.25 18.76 11.54
CA GLU A 310 -9.15 19.03 10.61
C GLU A 310 -8.74 20.52 10.61
N LYS A 311 -9.73 21.41 10.52
CA LYS A 311 -9.48 22.87 10.58
C LYS A 311 -8.86 23.28 11.92
N MET A 312 -9.42 22.79 13.03
CA MET A 312 -8.88 23.03 14.37
C MET A 312 -7.43 22.56 14.52
N LYS A 313 -7.11 21.34 14.04
CA LYS A 313 -5.74 20.83 14.00
C LYS A 313 -4.79 21.78 13.29
N ILE A 314 -5.20 22.30 12.13
CA ILE A 314 -4.41 23.24 11.33
C ILE A 314 -4.24 24.56 12.11
N GLU A 315 -5.27 25.13 12.67
CA GLU A 315 -5.24 26.38 13.44
C GLU A 315 -4.34 26.26 14.68
N LEU A 316 -4.42 25.14 15.41
CA LEU A 316 -3.59 24.87 16.60
C LEU A 316 -2.09 24.64 16.29
N SER A 317 -1.72 24.57 15.03
CA SER A 317 -0.30 24.65 14.63
C SER A 317 0.29 26.08 14.73
N THR A 318 -0.57 27.11 14.88
CA THR A 318 -0.15 28.52 14.94
C THR A 318 -0.78 29.31 16.10
N THR A 319 -1.79 28.74 16.76
CA THR A 319 -2.51 29.34 17.90
C THR A 319 -2.47 28.43 19.11
N SER A 320 -2.55 28.96 20.30
CA SER A 320 -2.58 28.21 21.56
C SER A 320 -3.92 27.59 21.89
N SER A 321 -5.02 28.09 21.30
CA SER A 321 -6.37 27.56 21.47
C SER A 321 -7.18 27.73 20.20
N SER A 322 -8.15 26.83 19.97
CA SER A 322 -9.14 26.92 18.88
C SER A 322 -10.49 26.37 19.36
N GLN A 323 -11.56 26.74 18.66
CA GLN A 323 -12.92 26.40 19.03
C GLN A 323 -13.71 25.81 17.86
N ILE A 324 -14.28 24.63 18.07
CA ILE A 324 -15.34 24.09 17.19
C ILE A 324 -16.67 24.70 17.60
N ASN A 325 -17.39 25.28 16.62
CA ASN A 325 -18.72 25.79 16.81
C ASN A 325 -19.59 25.38 15.63
N ILE A 326 -20.48 24.41 15.86
CA ILE A 326 -21.47 23.92 14.88
C ILE A 326 -22.89 24.27 15.39
N PRO A 327 -23.50 25.33 14.85
CA PRO A 327 -24.85 25.70 15.24
C PRO A 327 -25.86 24.68 14.69
N PHE A 328 -26.91 24.38 15.49
CA PHE A 328 -27.96 23.42 15.12
C PHE A 328 -27.42 22.03 14.70
N ALA A 329 -26.41 21.55 15.41
CA ALA A 329 -25.63 20.37 15.05
C ALA A 329 -26.48 19.10 14.91
N PHE A 330 -27.41 18.87 15.88
CA PHE A 330 -28.34 17.75 15.86
C PHE A 330 -29.51 18.03 16.78
N LYS A 331 -30.51 17.15 16.80
CA LYS A 331 -31.66 17.22 17.73
C LYS A 331 -31.42 16.26 18.89
N ASN A 332 -31.76 16.72 20.11
CA ASN A 332 -31.79 15.85 21.28
C ASN A 332 -33.03 14.94 21.28
N VAL A 333 -33.16 14.08 22.27
CA VAL A 333 -34.33 13.18 22.43
C VAL A 333 -35.68 13.90 22.62
N LEU A 334 -35.66 15.17 23.01
CA LEU A 334 -36.82 16.01 23.14
C LEU A 334 -37.20 16.74 21.84
N GLY A 335 -36.36 16.62 20.80
CA GLY A 335 -36.57 17.29 19.53
C GLY A 335 -35.96 18.69 19.43
N ASP A 336 -35.28 19.18 20.48
CA ASP A 336 -34.66 20.49 20.49
C ASP A 336 -33.33 20.46 19.75
N PHE A 337 -33.02 21.55 19.05
CA PHE A 337 -31.72 21.69 18.39
C PHE A 337 -30.60 21.95 19.40
N VAL A 338 -29.56 21.19 19.27
CA VAL A 338 -28.34 21.29 20.07
C VAL A 338 -27.26 22.03 19.28
N HIS A 339 -26.57 22.95 19.93
CA HIS A 339 -25.38 23.62 19.39
C HIS A 339 -24.15 22.93 19.93
N PHE A 340 -23.28 22.42 19.03
CA PHE A 340 -22.03 21.81 19.44
C PHE A 340 -20.97 22.89 19.56
N LYS A 341 -20.43 23.09 20.76
CA LYS A 341 -19.41 24.10 21.03
C LYS A 341 -18.36 23.52 21.96
N VAL A 342 -17.09 23.42 21.49
CA VAL A 342 -15.96 22.87 22.25
C VAL A 342 -14.72 23.70 21.94
N GLU A 343 -14.03 24.13 22.98
CA GLU A 343 -12.71 24.77 22.91
C GLU A 343 -11.64 23.74 23.24
N VAL A 344 -10.53 23.73 22.49
CA VAL A 344 -9.41 22.81 22.64
C VAL A 344 -8.10 23.62 22.65
N GLN A 345 -7.18 23.24 23.54
CA GLN A 345 -5.87 23.86 23.67
C GLN A 345 -4.81 23.08 22.85
N GLU A 346 -3.74 23.76 22.40
CA GLU A 346 -2.58 23.12 21.74
C GLU A 346 -2.07 21.93 22.56
N SER A 347 -1.90 22.10 23.86
CA SER A 347 -1.37 21.05 24.76
C SER A 347 -2.28 19.81 24.86
N GLU A 348 -3.57 19.91 24.58
CA GLU A 348 -4.50 18.78 24.55
C GLU A 348 -4.30 17.99 23.24
N ILE A 349 -4.10 18.70 22.11
CA ILE A 349 -3.79 18.06 20.81
C ILE A 349 -2.42 17.40 20.85
N ASP A 350 -1.42 17.99 21.48
CA ASP A 350 -0.09 17.41 21.63
C ASP A 350 -0.16 16.04 22.33
N LYS A 351 -1.00 15.91 23.37
CA LYS A 351 -1.23 14.64 24.06
C LYS A 351 -1.92 13.60 23.17
N LEU A 352 -2.89 14.02 22.35
CA LEU A 352 -3.57 13.13 21.40
C LEU A 352 -2.60 12.67 20.29
N ALA A 353 -1.71 13.55 19.84
CA ALA A 353 -0.72 13.25 18.81
C ALA A 353 0.45 12.38 19.31
N GLU A 354 0.72 12.37 20.63
CA GLU A 354 1.89 11.71 21.21
C GLU A 354 2.06 10.23 20.78
N PRO A 355 1.01 9.34 20.81
CA PRO A 355 1.14 7.96 20.39
C PRO A 355 1.51 7.84 18.92
N LEU A 356 0.90 8.65 18.05
CA LEU A 356 1.16 8.67 16.61
C LEU A 356 2.61 9.11 16.34
N VAL A 357 3.05 10.20 16.95
CA VAL A 357 4.41 10.73 16.80
C VAL A 357 5.47 9.77 17.34
N LYS A 358 5.22 9.12 18.48
CA LYS A 358 6.12 8.06 19.01
C LYS A 358 6.30 6.92 17.99
N LYS A 359 5.24 6.56 17.28
CA LYS A 359 5.29 5.53 16.24
C LYS A 359 6.18 5.99 15.08
N THR A 360 6.05 7.23 14.59
CA THR A 360 6.92 7.76 13.53
C THR A 360 8.39 7.77 13.94
N ILE A 361 8.71 8.20 15.17
CA ILE A 361 10.07 8.21 15.71
C ILE A 361 10.66 6.78 15.77
N LYS A 362 9.85 5.79 16.17
CA LYS A 362 10.27 4.37 16.18
C LYS A 362 10.60 3.87 14.78
N ILE A 363 9.75 4.20 13.80
CA ILE A 363 9.96 3.81 12.39
C ILE A 363 11.23 4.49 11.84
N PHE A 364 11.46 5.76 12.14
CA PHE A 364 12.67 6.48 11.72
C PHE A 364 13.93 5.84 12.30
N LYS A 365 13.96 5.54 13.61
CA LYS A 365 15.10 4.83 14.23
C LYS A 365 15.36 3.46 13.59
N LYS A 366 14.29 2.74 13.21
CA LYS A 366 14.40 1.47 12.50
C LYS A 366 14.98 1.68 11.09
N CYS A 367 14.54 2.71 10.36
CA CYS A 367 15.03 3.03 9.02
C CYS A 367 16.55 3.31 9.02
N LEU A 368 17.02 4.12 9.97
CA LEU A 368 18.46 4.39 10.15
C LEU A 368 19.26 3.10 10.39
N LYS A 369 18.74 2.23 11.26
CA LYS A 369 19.36 0.94 11.54
C LYS A 369 19.39 0.04 10.30
N ASP A 370 18.28 -0.06 9.57
CA ASP A 370 18.17 -0.88 8.36
C ASP A 370 19.09 -0.37 7.24
N ALA A 371 19.29 0.96 7.16
CA ALA A 371 20.22 1.60 6.24
C ALA A 371 21.69 1.56 6.70
N ASN A 372 21.96 1.09 7.93
CA ASN A 372 23.28 1.12 8.58
C ASN A 372 23.91 2.54 8.64
N ILE A 373 23.08 3.54 8.95
CA ILE A 373 23.46 4.95 9.06
C ILE A 373 23.29 5.42 10.51
N ASP A 374 24.32 6.08 11.04
CA ASP A 374 24.24 6.75 12.34
C ASP A 374 23.48 8.08 12.20
N LYS A 375 22.64 8.38 13.20
CA LYS A 375 21.90 9.66 13.22
C LYS A 375 22.80 10.91 13.18
N GLN A 376 24.05 10.78 13.68
CA GLN A 376 25.04 11.86 13.67
C GLN A 376 25.56 12.17 12.25
N SER A 377 25.56 11.17 11.36
CA SER A 377 25.95 11.29 9.96
C SER A 377 24.92 12.06 9.13
N LEU A 378 23.72 12.28 9.66
CA LEU A 378 22.68 13.03 8.97
C LEU A 378 23.11 14.51 8.85
N GLN A 379 23.20 14.99 7.62
CA GLN A 379 23.41 16.41 7.35
C GLN A 379 22.15 17.22 7.63
N GLN A 380 21.02 16.78 7.09
CA GLN A 380 19.73 17.43 7.31
C GLN A 380 18.59 16.41 7.36
N ILE A 381 17.53 16.79 8.05
CA ILE A 381 16.21 16.14 8.04
C ILE A 381 15.26 17.07 7.29
N LEU A 382 14.77 16.62 6.14
CA LEU A 382 13.84 17.35 5.29
C LEU A 382 12.40 17.01 5.74
N LEU A 383 11.64 18.03 6.10
CA LEU A 383 10.26 17.87 6.54
C LEU A 383 9.32 18.06 5.35
N VAL A 384 8.51 17.02 5.08
CA VAL A 384 7.56 16.93 3.99
C VAL A 384 6.18 16.52 4.55
N GLY A 385 5.11 16.89 3.82
CA GLY A 385 3.76 16.63 4.24
C GLY A 385 3.20 17.64 5.25
N GLY A 386 1.90 17.94 5.15
CA GLY A 386 1.25 19.00 5.91
C GLY A 386 1.32 18.84 7.43
N MET A 387 1.35 17.60 7.93
CA MET A 387 1.45 17.30 9.37
C MET A 387 2.77 17.75 10.00
N THR A 388 3.85 17.84 9.24
CA THR A 388 5.15 18.31 9.74
C THR A 388 5.16 19.79 10.14
N ARG A 389 4.09 20.52 9.81
CA ARG A 389 3.86 21.91 10.28
C ARG A 389 3.54 21.98 11.77
N MET A 390 3.06 20.90 12.37
CA MET A 390 2.71 20.84 13.78
C MET A 390 3.96 21.00 14.67
N PRO A 391 3.99 21.99 15.60
CA PRO A 391 5.16 22.28 16.42
C PRO A 391 5.63 21.10 17.26
N TYR A 392 4.69 20.31 17.79
CA TYR A 392 4.99 19.12 18.59
C TYR A 392 5.85 18.10 17.83
N ILE A 393 5.54 17.84 16.56
CA ILE A 393 6.30 16.91 15.72
C ILE A 393 7.75 17.38 15.58
N ARG A 394 7.96 18.67 15.28
CA ARG A 394 9.31 19.27 15.16
C ARG A 394 10.09 19.14 16.46
N LYS A 395 9.48 19.47 17.60
CA LYS A 395 10.07 19.30 18.94
C LYS A 395 10.52 17.84 19.18
N GLN A 396 9.71 16.88 18.80
CA GLN A 396 10.04 15.44 18.99
C GLN A 396 11.17 14.98 18.04
N ILE A 397 11.24 15.47 16.83
CA ILE A 397 12.33 15.16 15.89
C ILE A 397 13.64 15.74 16.42
N ILE A 398 13.66 17.00 16.84
CA ILE A 398 14.84 17.65 17.43
C ILE A 398 15.33 16.83 18.62
N LYS A 399 14.45 16.54 19.59
CA LYS A 399 14.79 15.79 20.79
C LYS A 399 15.40 14.40 20.53
N ASN A 400 14.99 13.71 19.47
CA ASN A 400 15.42 12.33 19.22
C ASN A 400 16.63 12.21 18.29
N PHE A 401 16.81 13.16 17.35
CA PHE A 401 17.78 13.02 16.25
C PHE A 401 18.81 14.14 16.19
N ILE A 402 18.58 15.27 16.85
CA ILE A 402 19.51 16.40 16.91
C ILE A 402 20.04 16.50 18.34
N SER A 403 21.36 16.67 18.51
CA SER A 403 21.99 16.73 19.83
C SER A 403 21.58 18.00 20.59
N GLU A 404 21.37 17.90 21.91
CA GLU A 404 21.03 19.03 22.78
C GLU A 404 22.20 20.07 22.89
N ASP A 405 23.44 19.64 22.59
CA ASP A 405 24.63 20.50 22.62
C ASP A 405 24.75 21.43 21.39
N ASN A 406 23.85 21.31 20.41
CA ASN A 406 23.86 22.17 19.24
C ASN A 406 23.23 23.53 19.56
N SER A 407 23.86 24.63 19.11
CA SER A 407 23.28 25.97 19.17
C SER A 407 21.94 26.03 18.41
N GLU A 408 21.07 27.02 18.70
CA GLU A 408 19.81 27.20 17.95
C GLU A 408 20.07 27.29 16.44
N ASN A 409 21.17 27.90 16.02
CA ASN A 409 21.59 28.01 14.62
C ASN A 409 21.92 26.64 13.99
N ASP A 410 22.50 25.69 14.76
CA ASP A 410 22.82 24.34 14.28
C ASP A 410 21.56 23.49 14.17
N THR A 411 20.58 23.69 15.04
CA THR A 411 19.29 23.03 15.00
C THR A 411 18.50 23.42 13.75
N ASP A 412 18.47 24.73 13.43
CA ASP A 412 17.83 25.25 12.21
C ASP A 412 18.54 24.81 10.92
N ASN A 413 19.84 24.53 11.00
CA ASN A 413 20.60 24.01 9.85
C ASN A 413 20.34 22.51 9.63
N LYS A 414 20.13 21.74 10.69
CA LYS A 414 19.86 20.28 10.61
C LYS A 414 18.42 19.94 10.30
N LEU A 415 17.44 20.74 10.77
CA LEU A 415 16.03 20.54 10.48
C LEU A 415 15.57 21.51 9.37
N ASN A 416 15.36 20.99 8.18
CA ASN A 416 15.02 21.83 7.03
C ASN A 416 13.50 21.86 6.79
N PHE A 417 12.92 23.04 7.02
CA PHE A 417 11.52 23.38 6.72
C PHE A 417 11.38 24.58 5.77
N LYS A 418 12.51 24.99 5.14
CA LYS A 418 12.53 26.09 4.15
C LYS A 418 11.95 25.69 2.80
N ILE A 419 11.86 24.39 2.54
CA ILE A 419 11.15 23.87 1.38
C ILE A 419 9.67 23.82 1.74
N ASN A 420 8.81 24.28 0.82
CA ASN A 420 7.38 24.14 1.04
C ASN A 420 7.03 22.64 1.09
N PRO A 421 6.59 22.10 2.24
CA PRO A 421 6.33 20.68 2.41
C PRO A 421 5.17 20.18 1.54
N ASP A 422 4.32 21.07 1.02
CA ASP A 422 3.20 20.73 0.15
C ASP A 422 3.59 20.65 -1.32
N ASP A 423 4.68 21.32 -1.75
CA ASP A 423 5.04 21.45 -3.16
C ASP A 423 6.25 20.58 -3.55
N SER A 424 7.10 20.22 -2.58
CA SER A 424 8.38 19.56 -2.83
C SER A 424 8.26 18.23 -3.57
N VAL A 425 7.26 17.43 -3.23
CA VAL A 425 6.99 16.14 -3.87
C VAL A 425 6.61 16.32 -5.34
N CYS A 426 5.72 17.24 -5.60
CA CYS A 426 5.27 17.57 -6.96
C CYS A 426 6.40 18.14 -7.85
N LEU A 427 7.20 19.06 -7.31
CA LEU A 427 8.35 19.61 -8.02
C LEU A 427 9.37 18.52 -8.37
N GLY A 428 9.66 17.62 -7.43
CA GLY A 428 10.53 16.47 -7.67
C GLY A 428 10.01 15.50 -8.74
N ALA A 429 8.70 15.29 -8.77
CA ALA A 429 8.07 14.51 -9.85
C ALA A 429 8.29 15.16 -11.22
N SER A 430 8.21 16.49 -11.33
CA SER A 430 8.53 17.19 -12.58
C SER A 430 10.02 17.10 -12.95
N ILE A 431 10.92 17.18 -11.98
CA ILE A 431 12.36 16.96 -12.22
C ILE A 431 12.58 15.58 -12.80
N GLN A 432 11.97 14.55 -12.21
CA GLN A 432 12.06 13.19 -12.73
C GLN A 432 11.44 13.07 -14.14
N ALA A 433 10.36 13.77 -14.41
CA ALA A 433 9.76 13.82 -15.72
C ALA A 433 10.71 14.47 -16.76
N GLY A 434 11.37 15.58 -16.38
CA GLY A 434 12.38 16.23 -17.20
C GLY A 434 13.62 15.37 -17.45
N LEU A 435 14.04 14.55 -16.49
CA LEU A 435 15.12 13.56 -16.66
C LEU A 435 14.74 12.50 -17.69
N LEU A 436 13.52 11.97 -17.61
CA LEU A 436 13.04 10.94 -18.54
C LEU A 436 12.83 11.45 -19.98
N THR A 437 12.50 12.71 -20.13
CA THR A 437 12.32 13.36 -21.46
C THR A 437 13.59 14.01 -21.99
N GLY A 438 14.68 14.02 -21.20
CA GLY A 438 15.96 14.61 -21.58
C GLY A 438 16.00 16.15 -21.48
N GLU A 439 14.98 16.76 -20.87
CA GLU A 439 14.94 18.20 -20.59
C GLU A 439 15.90 18.55 -19.44
N ILE A 440 16.05 17.70 -18.44
CA ILE A 440 17.08 17.79 -17.39
C ILE A 440 18.12 16.70 -17.67
N LYS A 441 19.39 17.00 -17.43
CA LYS A 441 20.52 16.08 -17.64
C LYS A 441 21.37 16.03 -16.37
N ASP A 442 22.29 15.06 -16.36
CA ASP A 442 23.35 14.93 -15.38
C ASP A 442 22.88 14.65 -13.93
N VAL A 443 21.71 14.04 -13.75
CA VAL A 443 21.21 13.55 -12.47
C VAL A 443 20.88 12.07 -12.59
N LEU A 444 21.36 11.25 -11.65
CA LEU A 444 21.06 9.83 -11.54
C LEU A 444 20.32 9.56 -10.23
N LEU A 445 19.19 8.90 -10.34
CA LEU A 445 18.40 8.44 -9.19
C LEU A 445 18.47 6.91 -9.09
N LEU A 446 18.92 6.41 -7.95
CA LEU A 446 18.90 5.00 -7.57
C LEU A 446 17.89 4.82 -6.44
N ASP A 447 16.76 4.24 -6.74
CA ASP A 447 15.69 3.95 -5.77
C ASP A 447 15.78 2.50 -5.27
N VAL A 448 15.05 2.15 -4.21
CA VAL A 448 15.11 0.82 -3.59
C VAL A 448 13.75 0.16 -3.42
N ASN A 449 13.76 -1.16 -3.36
CA ASN A 449 12.60 -1.95 -3.00
C ASN A 449 12.28 -1.78 -1.50
N PRO A 450 11.08 -1.33 -1.11
CA PRO A 450 10.76 -1.01 0.28
C PRO A 450 10.56 -2.24 1.17
N LEU A 451 10.18 -3.38 0.60
CA LEU A 451 9.84 -4.60 1.33
C LEU A 451 10.39 -5.82 0.60
N THR A 452 10.82 -6.82 1.37
CA THR A 452 11.28 -8.10 0.81
C THR A 452 10.18 -8.76 0.00
N LEU A 453 10.53 -9.21 -1.21
CA LEU A 453 9.69 -9.99 -2.11
C LEU A 453 10.20 -11.43 -2.13
N GLY A 454 9.30 -12.39 -2.04
CA GLY A 454 9.66 -13.79 -2.02
C GLY A 454 8.50 -14.71 -2.38
N MET A 455 8.78 -15.99 -2.32
CA MET A 455 7.80 -17.03 -2.62
C MET A 455 7.65 -18.01 -1.45
N GLU A 456 6.50 -18.68 -1.41
CA GLU A 456 6.24 -19.70 -0.43
C GLU A 456 7.01 -20.99 -0.75
N THR A 457 7.63 -21.51 0.27
CA THR A 457 8.26 -22.83 0.25
C THR A 457 7.59 -23.76 1.26
N TYR A 458 8.10 -24.97 1.39
CA TYR A 458 7.51 -25.96 2.29
C TYR A 458 7.32 -25.42 3.71
N GLY A 459 6.22 -25.82 4.33
CA GLY A 459 5.89 -25.38 5.68
C GLY A 459 5.24 -24.01 5.77
N GLY A 460 5.00 -23.29 4.64
CA GLY A 460 4.50 -21.92 4.64
C GLY A 460 5.55 -20.90 4.99
N LEU A 461 6.82 -21.24 4.76
CA LEU A 461 7.95 -20.33 4.92
C LEU A 461 8.11 -19.47 3.67
N MET A 462 8.54 -18.22 3.88
CA MET A 462 8.89 -17.31 2.79
C MET A 462 10.37 -17.44 2.44
N SER A 463 10.67 -17.86 1.21
CA SER A 463 12.01 -17.75 0.61
C SER A 463 12.17 -16.36 0.01
N PRO A 464 13.08 -15.52 0.53
CA PRO A 464 13.29 -14.16 0.02
C PRO A 464 14.04 -14.21 -1.32
N MET A 465 13.44 -13.65 -2.38
CA MET A 465 14.01 -13.51 -3.71
C MET A 465 14.67 -12.13 -3.89
N LEU A 466 13.95 -11.06 -3.60
CA LEU A 466 14.47 -9.70 -3.63
C LEU A 466 14.37 -9.10 -2.22
N LYS A 467 15.49 -8.80 -1.61
CA LYS A 467 15.55 -8.28 -0.25
C LYS A 467 15.11 -6.82 -0.20
N LYS A 468 14.58 -6.40 0.95
CA LYS A 468 14.36 -5.01 1.29
C LYS A 468 15.63 -4.18 1.07
N ASN A 469 15.47 -2.94 0.60
CA ASN A 469 16.54 -1.98 0.30
C ASN A 469 17.52 -2.41 -0.82
N CYS A 470 17.18 -3.40 -1.67
CA CYS A 470 17.93 -3.62 -2.91
C CYS A 470 17.55 -2.56 -3.96
N ASN A 471 18.56 -2.10 -4.72
CA ASN A 471 18.36 -1.08 -5.76
C ASN A 471 17.45 -1.59 -6.88
N VAL A 472 16.61 -0.71 -7.43
CA VAL A 472 15.73 -0.99 -8.56
C VAL A 472 16.15 -0.15 -9.78
N PRO A 473 16.02 -0.67 -11.02
CA PRO A 473 15.47 -1.98 -11.39
C PRO A 473 16.43 -3.15 -11.11
N ILE A 474 15.87 -4.34 -10.83
CA ILE A 474 16.64 -5.55 -10.53
C ILE A 474 15.93 -6.80 -11.04
N GLU A 475 16.72 -7.79 -11.45
CA GLU A 475 16.25 -9.14 -11.74
C GLU A 475 17.06 -10.15 -10.95
N TYR A 476 16.39 -11.08 -10.28
CA TYR A 476 17.01 -12.18 -9.56
C TYR A 476 16.35 -13.51 -9.95
N LYS A 477 17.17 -14.52 -10.15
CA LYS A 477 16.75 -15.87 -10.56
C LYS A 477 17.26 -16.90 -9.57
N GLU A 478 16.41 -17.85 -9.24
CA GLU A 478 16.77 -18.98 -8.39
C GLU A 478 16.13 -20.26 -8.92
N GLN A 479 16.84 -21.38 -8.73
CA GLN A 479 16.39 -22.70 -9.18
C GLN A 479 15.76 -23.47 -8.03
N PHE A 480 14.56 -23.95 -8.26
CA PHE A 480 13.80 -24.82 -7.38
C PHE A 480 13.59 -26.18 -8.03
N THR A 481 13.02 -27.12 -7.28
CA THR A 481 12.77 -28.47 -7.76
C THR A 481 11.45 -29.00 -7.22
N THR A 482 10.99 -30.15 -7.74
CA THR A 482 9.80 -30.83 -7.26
C THR A 482 10.04 -31.50 -5.90
N GLY A 483 9.02 -31.50 -5.05
CA GLY A 483 9.06 -32.08 -3.70
C GLY A 483 8.60 -33.52 -3.61
N ILE A 484 7.88 -34.02 -4.64
CA ILE A 484 7.36 -35.39 -4.71
C ILE A 484 7.67 -36.01 -6.08
N ASP A 485 7.74 -37.33 -6.13
CA ASP A 485 7.94 -38.07 -7.38
C ASP A 485 6.78 -37.84 -8.34
N ASN A 486 7.11 -37.73 -9.65
CA ASN A 486 6.13 -37.54 -10.74
C ASN A 486 5.22 -36.30 -10.56
N GLN A 487 5.69 -35.27 -9.90
CA GLN A 487 4.96 -34.01 -9.72
C GLN A 487 4.84 -33.25 -11.03
N GLN A 488 3.64 -33.14 -11.57
CA GLN A 488 3.36 -32.47 -12.85
C GLN A 488 2.95 -31.00 -12.72
N ILE A 489 2.65 -30.56 -11.49
CA ILE A 489 2.09 -29.24 -11.20
C ILE A 489 2.80 -28.65 -9.99
N VAL A 490 3.26 -27.40 -10.11
CA VAL A 490 3.78 -26.60 -9.00
C VAL A 490 2.99 -25.31 -8.89
N LYS A 491 2.43 -25.06 -7.72
CA LYS A 491 1.77 -23.81 -7.36
C LYS A 491 2.80 -22.88 -6.74
N ILE A 492 2.93 -21.68 -7.28
CA ILE A 492 3.87 -20.66 -6.84
C ILE A 492 3.08 -19.50 -6.25
N ASN A 493 3.21 -19.30 -4.94
CA ASN A 493 2.58 -18.22 -4.21
C ASN A 493 3.62 -17.14 -3.93
N ILE A 494 3.30 -15.87 -4.24
CA ILE A 494 4.20 -14.72 -4.13
C ILE A 494 3.77 -13.85 -2.96
N TYR A 495 4.73 -13.46 -2.14
CA TYR A 495 4.51 -12.67 -0.94
C TYR A 495 5.43 -11.47 -0.85
N GLN A 496 4.98 -10.46 -0.09
CA GLN A 496 5.75 -9.27 0.25
C GLN A 496 5.71 -9.02 1.75
N GLY A 497 6.87 -8.83 2.39
CA GLY A 497 6.99 -8.57 3.82
C GLY A 497 8.28 -9.11 4.42
N GLU A 498 8.45 -8.89 5.73
CA GLU A 498 9.69 -9.21 6.45
C GLU A 498 9.56 -10.44 7.37
N SER A 499 8.36 -11.04 7.45
CA SER A 499 8.15 -12.24 8.27
C SER A 499 8.72 -13.47 7.56
N LYS A 500 9.27 -14.40 8.34
CA LYS A 500 9.68 -15.71 7.84
C LYS A 500 8.47 -16.58 7.45
N LEU A 501 7.28 -16.26 7.99
CA LEU A 501 6.05 -17.01 7.72
C LEU A 501 5.22 -16.28 6.67
N CYS A 502 4.82 -17.00 5.63
CA CYS A 502 4.01 -16.44 4.54
C CYS A 502 2.68 -15.87 5.02
N ARG A 503 2.04 -16.49 6.03
CA ARG A 503 0.76 -16.02 6.57
C ARG A 503 0.80 -14.63 7.21
N ASP A 504 1.99 -14.19 7.66
CA ASP A 504 2.20 -12.88 8.27
C ASP A 504 2.66 -11.82 7.26
N ASN A 505 2.80 -12.21 5.99
CA ASN A 505 3.18 -11.37 4.87
C ASN A 505 2.00 -11.12 3.94
N VAL A 506 2.07 -10.08 3.14
CA VAL A 506 1.04 -9.77 2.14
C VAL A 506 1.20 -10.69 0.93
N LYS A 507 0.16 -11.47 0.63
CA LYS A 507 0.12 -12.28 -0.59
C LYS A 507 -0.14 -11.37 -1.79
N LEU A 508 0.78 -11.34 -2.76
CA LEU A 508 0.65 -10.55 -3.98
C LEU A 508 -0.09 -11.28 -5.10
N GLY A 509 0.02 -12.61 -5.12
CA GLY A 509 -0.64 -13.43 -6.13
C GLY A 509 -0.15 -14.86 -6.13
N GLU A 510 -0.72 -15.66 -7.04
CA GLU A 510 -0.34 -17.06 -7.24
C GLU A 510 -0.47 -17.44 -8.71
N PHE A 511 0.34 -18.39 -9.15
CA PHE A 511 0.21 -19.02 -10.45
C PHE A 511 0.64 -20.48 -10.42
N VAL A 512 0.27 -21.20 -11.47
CA VAL A 512 0.48 -22.64 -11.55
C VAL A 512 1.35 -22.95 -12.78
N LEU A 513 2.50 -23.57 -12.54
CA LEU A 513 3.30 -24.18 -13.60
C LEU A 513 2.84 -25.63 -13.75
N SER A 514 2.26 -26.00 -14.90
CA SER A 514 1.77 -27.33 -15.22
C SER A 514 2.54 -27.93 -16.39
N GLY A 515 2.50 -29.27 -16.54
CA GLY A 515 3.19 -29.97 -17.60
C GLY A 515 4.66 -30.30 -17.27
N ILE A 516 5.01 -30.27 -16.00
CA ILE A 516 6.36 -30.71 -15.53
C ILE A 516 6.52 -32.18 -15.83
N PRO A 517 7.70 -32.64 -16.35
CA PRO A 517 7.95 -34.02 -16.64
C PRO A 517 7.79 -34.93 -15.41
N GLN A 518 7.23 -36.11 -15.63
CA GLN A 518 7.08 -37.15 -14.59
C GLN A 518 8.45 -37.77 -14.30
N LEU A 519 9.18 -37.19 -13.38
CA LEU A 519 10.53 -37.59 -12.97
C LEU A 519 10.58 -37.71 -11.43
N PRO A 520 11.59 -38.40 -10.90
CA PRO A 520 11.81 -38.43 -9.46
C PRO A 520 11.95 -37.04 -8.87
N LYS A 521 11.53 -36.86 -7.61
CA LYS A 521 11.71 -35.60 -6.87
C LYS A 521 13.15 -35.10 -6.94
N GLY A 522 13.34 -33.80 -7.04
CA GLY A 522 14.66 -33.19 -7.13
C GLY A 522 15.28 -33.17 -8.52
N VAL A 523 14.74 -33.92 -9.50
CA VAL A 523 15.26 -33.97 -10.87
C VAL A 523 14.77 -32.82 -11.73
N PRO A 524 13.45 -32.47 -11.80
CA PRO A 524 13.00 -31.30 -12.54
C PRO A 524 13.61 -30.02 -11.97
N LYS A 525 14.08 -29.12 -12.85
CA LYS A 525 14.65 -27.83 -12.46
C LYS A 525 13.73 -26.72 -12.92
N ILE A 526 13.22 -25.96 -11.95
CA ILE A 526 12.28 -24.85 -12.15
C ILE A 526 13.02 -23.56 -11.82
N GLU A 527 13.38 -22.78 -12.84
CA GLU A 527 13.94 -21.44 -12.65
C GLU A 527 12.80 -20.48 -12.40
N VAL A 528 12.82 -19.78 -11.27
CA VAL A 528 11.89 -18.70 -10.94
C VAL A 528 12.65 -17.38 -11.00
N SER A 529 12.18 -16.46 -11.84
CA SER A 529 12.74 -15.11 -11.99
C SER A 529 11.81 -14.08 -11.38
N PHE A 530 12.38 -13.21 -10.53
CA PHE A 530 11.73 -12.03 -9.98
C PHE A 530 12.37 -10.81 -10.62
N LYS A 531 11.59 -10.06 -11.41
CA LYS A 531 12.02 -8.84 -12.08
C LYS A 531 11.23 -7.67 -11.56
N LEU A 532 11.90 -6.74 -10.89
CA LEU A 532 11.32 -5.48 -10.42
C LEU A 532 11.74 -4.36 -11.35
N ASP A 533 10.78 -3.68 -11.97
CA ASP A 533 11.04 -2.58 -12.90
C ASP A 533 11.32 -1.26 -12.18
N SER A 534 11.60 -0.21 -12.95
CA SER A 534 11.86 1.13 -12.42
C SER A 534 10.64 1.80 -11.75
N ASN A 535 9.44 1.27 -11.93
CA ASN A 535 8.22 1.70 -11.26
C ASN A 535 8.00 0.96 -9.93
N GLY A 536 8.86 0.00 -9.61
CA GLY A 536 8.68 -0.90 -8.48
C GLY A 536 7.58 -1.95 -8.74
N ILE A 537 7.30 -2.28 -10.01
CA ILE A 537 6.31 -3.29 -10.38
C ILE A 537 7.02 -4.63 -10.58
N LEU A 538 6.52 -5.63 -9.87
CA LEU A 538 7.06 -6.98 -9.89
C LEU A 538 6.45 -7.79 -11.03
N ASN A 539 7.33 -8.40 -11.84
CA ASN A 539 7.01 -9.47 -12.78
C ASN A 539 7.69 -10.75 -12.32
N VAL A 540 6.94 -11.84 -12.24
CA VAL A 540 7.47 -13.15 -11.86
C VAL A 540 7.23 -14.14 -12.99
N THR A 541 8.29 -14.88 -13.35
CA THR A 541 8.21 -15.96 -14.33
C THR A 541 8.74 -17.25 -13.74
N ALA A 542 8.17 -18.38 -14.12
CA ALA A 542 8.67 -19.69 -13.76
C ALA A 542 8.85 -20.51 -15.02
N LYS A 543 10.02 -21.14 -15.17
CA LYS A 543 10.39 -21.93 -16.35
C LYS A 543 10.95 -23.28 -15.93
N GLU A 544 10.37 -24.35 -16.46
CA GLU A 544 10.95 -25.68 -16.35
C GLU A 544 12.06 -25.85 -17.42
N LEU A 545 13.28 -26.15 -16.99
CA LEU A 545 14.47 -26.03 -17.83
C LEU A 545 14.65 -27.18 -18.85
N LEU A 546 14.07 -28.36 -18.61
CA LEU A 546 14.16 -29.50 -19.55
C LEU A 546 13.19 -29.33 -20.74
N THR A 547 11.95 -28.91 -20.45
CA THR A 547 10.89 -28.78 -21.44
C THR A 547 10.78 -27.37 -22.02
N ASN A 548 11.44 -26.39 -21.41
CA ASN A 548 11.29 -24.96 -21.68
C ASN A 548 9.84 -24.43 -21.47
N LEU A 549 9.02 -25.15 -20.73
CA LEU A 549 7.69 -24.67 -20.34
C LEU A 549 7.85 -23.46 -19.44
N GLU A 550 7.20 -22.37 -19.81
CA GLU A 550 7.24 -21.10 -19.09
C GLU A 550 5.84 -20.64 -18.73
N CYS A 551 5.67 -20.13 -17.53
CA CYS A 551 4.46 -19.49 -17.06
C CYS A 551 4.83 -18.14 -16.43
N ASN A 552 4.06 -17.12 -16.79
CA ASN A 552 4.23 -15.76 -16.25
C ASN A 552 3.09 -15.47 -15.28
N LEU A 553 3.39 -14.81 -14.18
CA LEU A 553 2.38 -14.22 -13.32
C LEU A 553 1.96 -12.86 -13.91
N GLU A 554 0.83 -12.84 -14.58
CA GLU A 554 0.03 -11.63 -14.56
C GLU A 554 -0.67 -11.63 -13.19
N LEU A 555 -0.40 -10.62 -12.37
CA LEU A 555 -1.03 -10.48 -11.04
C LEU A 555 -2.54 -10.34 -11.20
N ILE A 556 -3.22 -11.46 -11.39
CA ILE A 556 -4.67 -11.55 -11.29
C ILE A 556 -4.95 -11.78 -9.81
N THR A 557 -5.40 -10.75 -9.15
CA THR A 557 -5.82 -10.77 -7.77
C THR A 557 -7.11 -11.56 -7.61
N THR A 558 -7.00 -12.86 -7.45
CA THR A 558 -8.14 -13.74 -7.19
C THR A 558 -7.93 -14.49 -5.88
N ALA A 559 -8.04 -13.82 -4.76
CA ALA A 559 -8.45 -14.41 -3.48
C ALA A 559 -8.54 -13.30 -2.41
N PRO A 560 -9.48 -13.36 -1.48
CA PRO A 560 -9.41 -12.53 -0.28
C PRO A 560 -8.10 -12.85 0.43
N ILE A 561 -7.29 -11.82 0.68
CA ILE A 561 -6.10 -11.95 1.50
C ILE A 561 -6.59 -12.01 2.94
N GLU A 562 -6.68 -13.20 3.49
CA GLU A 562 -6.75 -13.37 4.93
C GLU A 562 -5.40 -12.93 5.52
N ASN A 563 -5.23 -11.63 5.70
CA ASN A 563 -4.14 -11.13 6.53
C ASN A 563 -4.56 -11.26 7.99
N ASN A 564 -4.27 -12.40 8.58
CA ASN A 564 -4.20 -12.54 10.02
C ASN A 564 -2.96 -11.79 10.56
N SER A 565 -2.89 -10.48 10.33
CA SER A 565 -1.98 -9.62 11.05
C SER A 565 -2.59 -9.18 12.40
N LYS A 566 -3.11 -10.12 13.17
CA LYS A 566 -3.01 -9.98 14.60
C LYS A 566 -1.53 -10.19 14.90
N GLN A 567 -0.80 -9.10 15.19
CA GLN A 567 0.41 -9.22 15.98
C GLN A 567 0.00 -10.04 17.21
N SER A 568 0.26 -11.33 17.14
CA SER A 568 0.09 -12.21 18.28
C SER A 568 0.98 -11.64 19.37
N SER A 569 0.37 -11.13 20.42
CA SER A 569 0.99 -10.88 21.71
C SER A 569 1.43 -12.20 22.39
N SER A 570 1.71 -13.24 21.60
CA SER A 570 2.26 -14.49 22.08
C SER A 570 3.77 -14.28 22.27
N ASN A 571 4.25 -14.48 23.52
CA ASN A 571 5.65 -14.58 23.88
C ASN A 571 6.32 -15.84 23.26
N VAL A 572 6.05 -16.11 21.98
CA VAL A 572 6.60 -17.25 21.25
C VAL A 572 7.79 -16.75 20.43
N ASP A 573 8.94 -17.40 20.58
CA ASP A 573 10.11 -17.10 19.76
C ASP A 573 9.78 -17.43 18.29
N SER A 574 9.91 -16.42 17.42
CA SER A 574 9.66 -16.55 15.97
C SER A 574 10.58 -17.59 15.30
N ASN A 575 11.76 -17.85 15.90
CA ASN A 575 12.68 -18.86 15.41
C ASN A 575 12.18 -20.27 15.76
N ASP A 576 11.65 -20.49 16.96
CA ASP A 576 11.07 -21.76 17.37
C ASP A 576 9.86 -22.11 16.51
N LEU A 577 9.00 -21.13 16.25
CA LEU A 577 7.82 -21.33 15.40
C LEU A 577 8.20 -21.61 13.95
N ALA A 578 9.18 -20.87 13.40
CA ALA A 578 9.70 -21.13 12.06
C ALA A 578 10.30 -22.53 11.95
N TRP A 579 11.07 -22.99 12.97
CA TRP A 579 11.62 -24.33 13.04
C TRP A 579 10.51 -25.42 13.08
N VAL A 580 9.43 -25.17 13.83
CA VAL A 580 8.27 -26.09 13.87
C VAL A 580 7.66 -26.22 12.48
N PHE A 581 7.40 -25.12 11.79
CA PHE A 581 6.77 -25.15 10.47
C PHE A 581 7.66 -25.78 9.39
N GLU A 582 8.96 -25.52 9.41
CA GLU A 582 9.92 -26.13 8.51
C GLU A 582 9.90 -27.67 8.68
N ASN A 583 10.05 -28.14 9.91
CA ASN A 583 10.09 -29.58 10.18
C ASN A 583 8.75 -30.28 9.93
N LEU A 584 7.61 -29.65 10.29
CA LEU A 584 6.29 -30.17 9.93
C LEU A 584 6.11 -30.25 8.40
N GLY A 585 6.60 -29.26 7.65
CA GLY A 585 6.58 -29.28 6.19
C GLY A 585 7.32 -30.49 5.61
N LEU A 586 8.53 -30.75 6.12
CA LEU A 586 9.32 -31.91 5.69
C LEU A 586 8.63 -33.24 5.99
N TRP A 587 8.06 -33.40 7.21
CA TRP A 587 7.35 -34.62 7.57
C TRP A 587 6.01 -34.78 6.86
N GLN A 588 5.38 -33.69 6.52
CA GLN A 588 4.17 -33.68 5.70
C GLN A 588 4.43 -34.20 4.28
N LEU A 589 5.60 -33.87 3.71
CA LEU A 589 6.05 -34.45 2.44
C LEU A 589 6.28 -35.95 2.54
N SER A 590 7.03 -36.39 3.56
CA SER A 590 7.26 -37.81 3.79
C SER A 590 5.95 -38.58 3.97
N PHE A 591 4.97 -37.99 4.65
CA PHE A 591 3.64 -38.57 4.79
C PHE A 591 2.86 -38.60 3.48
N LYS A 592 2.97 -37.56 2.63
CA LYS A 592 2.33 -37.57 1.29
C LYS A 592 2.89 -38.66 0.40
N GLU A 593 4.17 -38.96 0.47
CA GLU A 593 4.77 -40.12 -0.25
C GLU A 593 4.17 -41.42 0.25
N LEU A 594 3.98 -41.58 1.55
CA LEU A 594 3.29 -42.74 2.14
C LEU A 594 1.82 -42.82 1.73
N ASP A 595 1.09 -41.69 1.68
CA ASP A 595 -0.30 -41.64 1.23
C ASP A 595 -0.44 -42.07 -0.22
N LEU A 596 0.44 -41.63 -1.10
CA LEU A 596 0.47 -42.06 -2.50
C LEU A 596 0.74 -43.55 -2.62
N MET A 597 1.71 -44.08 -1.87
CA MET A 597 2.03 -45.50 -1.86
C MET A 597 0.88 -46.33 -1.27
N TYR A 598 0.30 -45.91 -0.16
CA TYR A 598 -0.84 -46.57 0.45
C TYR A 598 -2.03 -46.66 -0.52
N ARG A 599 -2.42 -45.57 -1.14
CA ARG A 599 -3.53 -45.52 -2.11
C ARG A 599 -3.27 -46.38 -3.35
N LYS A 600 -2.04 -46.37 -3.85
CA LYS A 600 -1.66 -47.15 -5.05
C LYS A 600 -1.93 -48.63 -4.87
N TYR A 601 -1.80 -49.15 -3.67
CA TYR A 601 -1.94 -50.60 -3.38
C TYR A 601 -3.21 -50.95 -2.56
N ALA A 602 -3.93 -49.97 -2.02
CA ALA A 602 -5.08 -50.19 -1.15
C ALA A 602 -6.21 -51.00 -1.83
N ASP A 603 -6.39 -50.83 -3.15
CA ASP A 603 -7.42 -51.56 -3.91
C ASP A 603 -7.00 -53.02 -4.20
N SER A 604 -5.70 -53.32 -4.20
CA SER A 604 -5.17 -54.64 -4.53
C SER A 604 -4.68 -55.42 -3.33
N ILE A 605 -4.41 -54.76 -2.22
CA ILE A 605 -3.85 -55.35 -1.00
C ILE A 605 -4.65 -54.87 0.21
N HIS A 606 -5.22 -55.84 0.97
CA HIS A 606 -5.74 -55.54 2.29
C HIS A 606 -4.58 -55.40 3.29
N PHE A 607 -4.26 -54.17 3.68
CA PHE A 607 -3.33 -53.90 4.75
C PHE A 607 -3.86 -54.31 6.10
N SER A 608 -2.96 -54.65 7.04
CA SER A 608 -3.35 -54.96 8.41
C SER A 608 -4.12 -53.81 9.06
N GLU A 609 -5.02 -54.14 9.95
CA GLU A 609 -5.81 -53.17 10.72
C GLU A 609 -4.90 -52.16 11.46
N THR A 610 -3.74 -52.62 11.93
CA THR A 610 -2.75 -51.81 12.64
C THR A 610 -2.18 -50.71 11.72
N ILE A 611 -1.80 -51.03 10.48
CA ILE A 611 -1.29 -50.10 9.49
C ILE A 611 -2.36 -49.10 9.07
N THR A 612 -3.55 -49.61 8.79
CA THR A 612 -4.68 -48.77 8.37
C THR A 612 -5.08 -47.77 9.45
N ASN A 613 -5.14 -48.18 10.71
CA ASN A 613 -5.47 -47.29 11.83
C ASN A 613 -4.37 -46.23 12.06
N GLU A 614 -3.10 -46.62 12.07
CA GLU A 614 -1.98 -45.69 12.23
C GLU A 614 -1.92 -44.65 11.08
N PHE A 615 -2.15 -45.09 9.85
CA PHE A 615 -2.21 -44.25 8.67
C PHE A 615 -3.32 -43.17 8.79
N ASN A 616 -4.54 -43.63 9.14
CA ASN A 616 -5.71 -42.75 9.29
C ASN A 616 -5.53 -41.75 10.44
N GLU A 617 -4.92 -42.19 11.55
CA GLU A 617 -4.64 -41.32 12.69
C GLU A 617 -3.60 -40.22 12.33
N LEU A 618 -2.51 -40.59 11.65
CA LEU A 618 -1.50 -39.62 11.19
C LEU A 618 -2.09 -38.64 10.19
N LYS A 619 -2.93 -39.13 9.28
CA LYS A 619 -3.63 -38.30 8.29
C LYS A 619 -4.50 -37.23 8.98
N SER A 620 -5.33 -37.65 9.93
CA SER A 620 -6.17 -36.74 10.71
C SER A 620 -5.36 -35.70 11.48
N LYS A 621 -4.20 -36.09 12.04
CA LYS A 621 -3.30 -35.15 12.73
C LYS A 621 -2.69 -34.14 11.77
N PHE A 622 -2.24 -34.56 10.57
CA PHE A 622 -1.72 -33.63 9.58
C PHE A 622 -2.77 -32.64 9.10
N ASP A 623 -4.02 -33.11 8.92
CA ASP A 623 -5.13 -32.23 8.55
C ASP A 623 -5.42 -31.21 9.66
N GLN A 624 -5.40 -31.63 10.92
CA GLN A 624 -5.56 -30.75 12.08
C GLN A 624 -4.42 -29.73 12.19
N TRP A 625 -3.16 -30.13 12.00
CA TRP A 625 -2.02 -29.21 12.04
C TRP A 625 -2.02 -28.22 10.87
N ASN A 626 -2.54 -28.60 9.70
CA ASN A 626 -2.72 -27.67 8.58
C ASN A 626 -3.73 -26.56 8.90
N ILE A 627 -4.77 -26.86 9.69
CA ILE A 627 -5.72 -25.87 10.18
C ILE A 627 -5.03 -24.98 11.22
N MET A 628 -4.35 -25.57 12.20
CA MET A 628 -3.63 -24.82 13.25
C MET A 628 -2.54 -23.89 12.70
N LYS A 629 -1.83 -24.33 11.65
CA LYS A 629 -0.79 -23.53 10.98
C LYS A 629 -1.29 -22.17 10.48
N ASN A 630 -2.56 -22.06 10.14
CA ASN A 630 -3.19 -20.84 9.64
C ASN A 630 -3.81 -19.98 10.76
N ASP A 631 -3.77 -20.47 12.01
CA ASP A 631 -4.33 -19.78 13.18
C ASP A 631 -3.23 -19.38 14.17
N SER A 632 -2.86 -18.09 14.16
CA SER A 632 -1.82 -17.56 15.03
C SER A 632 -2.12 -17.68 16.53
N SER A 633 -3.39 -17.85 16.91
CA SER A 633 -3.77 -18.09 18.32
C SER A 633 -3.26 -19.44 18.83
N LYS A 634 -2.88 -20.36 17.94
CA LYS A 634 -2.38 -21.73 18.24
C LYS A 634 -0.85 -21.83 18.22
N ASP A 635 -0.12 -20.76 17.92
CA ASP A 635 1.34 -20.79 17.81
C ASP A 635 2.02 -21.27 19.08
N ALA A 636 1.58 -20.78 20.24
CA ALA A 636 2.12 -21.19 21.52
C ALA A 636 1.89 -22.67 21.82
N GLU A 637 0.71 -23.20 21.45
CA GLU A 637 0.36 -24.62 21.61
C GLU A 637 1.24 -25.50 20.71
N MET A 638 1.48 -25.07 19.44
CA MET A 638 2.34 -25.79 18.50
C MET A 638 3.79 -25.84 18.97
N VAL A 639 4.36 -24.71 19.40
CA VAL A 639 5.73 -24.65 19.90
C VAL A 639 5.87 -25.49 21.19
N ASP A 640 4.92 -25.40 22.12
CA ASP A 640 4.93 -26.22 23.34
C ASP A 640 4.93 -27.71 23.04
N TYR A 641 4.06 -28.15 22.11
CA TYR A 641 3.97 -29.56 21.73
C TYR A 641 5.21 -30.05 20.97
N PHE A 642 5.64 -29.33 19.92
CA PHE A 642 6.69 -29.83 19.01
C PHE A 642 8.11 -29.60 19.55
N VAL A 643 8.39 -28.48 20.20
CA VAL A 643 9.70 -28.13 20.73
C VAL A 643 9.88 -28.65 22.15
N LYS A 644 9.02 -28.17 23.07
CA LYS A 644 9.21 -28.44 24.50
C LYS A 644 8.85 -29.86 24.91
N LYS A 645 7.78 -30.46 24.35
CA LYS A 645 7.34 -31.84 24.66
C LYS A 645 7.94 -32.90 23.71
N GLY A 646 8.78 -32.50 22.75
CA GLY A 646 9.45 -33.42 21.83
C GLY A 646 8.53 -34.06 20.81
N GLY A 647 7.37 -33.47 20.52
CA GLY A 647 6.36 -33.98 19.58
C GLY A 647 6.93 -34.22 18.18
N MET A 648 7.94 -33.45 17.76
CA MET A 648 8.60 -33.62 16.47
C MET A 648 9.33 -34.98 16.36
N ASN A 649 10.01 -35.44 17.40
CA ASN A 649 10.66 -36.76 17.44
C ASN A 649 9.63 -37.88 17.47
N VAL A 650 8.51 -37.70 18.18
CA VAL A 650 7.39 -38.67 18.20
C VAL A 650 6.82 -38.83 16.79
N LEU A 651 6.55 -37.70 16.09
CA LEU A 651 6.04 -37.71 14.73
C LEU A 651 7.01 -38.41 13.77
N LYS A 652 8.29 -38.07 13.81
CA LYS A 652 9.35 -38.69 13.03
C LYS A 652 9.36 -40.22 13.20
N ASN A 653 9.34 -40.68 14.44
CA ASN A 653 9.40 -42.11 14.74
C ASN A 653 8.16 -42.84 14.23
N ARG A 654 6.97 -42.22 14.35
CA ARG A 654 5.71 -42.83 13.85
C ARG A 654 5.70 -42.95 12.33
N ILE A 655 6.14 -41.91 11.60
CA ILE A 655 6.21 -41.93 10.13
C ILE A 655 7.21 -42.98 9.65
N ASN A 656 8.41 -43.02 10.23
CA ASN A 656 9.42 -44.03 9.87
C ASN A 656 8.95 -45.47 10.16
N LYS A 657 8.27 -45.67 11.29
CA LYS A 657 7.69 -46.97 11.64
C LYS A 657 6.64 -47.38 10.63
N LEU A 658 5.67 -46.47 10.34
CA LEU A 658 4.62 -46.74 9.36
C LEU A 658 5.19 -47.07 7.98
N GLN A 659 6.24 -46.34 7.55
CA GLN A 659 6.95 -46.63 6.30
C GLN A 659 7.55 -48.05 6.28
N THR A 660 8.19 -48.43 7.38
CA THR A 660 8.82 -49.76 7.50
C THR A 660 7.78 -50.86 7.50
N ASP A 661 6.71 -50.72 8.25
CA ASP A 661 5.62 -51.67 8.36
C ASP A 661 4.90 -51.84 7.01
N LEU A 662 4.62 -50.75 6.33
CA LEU A 662 3.96 -50.74 5.01
C LEU A 662 4.84 -51.42 3.95
N MET A 663 6.15 -51.15 3.93
CA MET A 663 7.11 -51.80 3.04
C MET A 663 7.27 -53.31 3.34
N SER A 664 7.19 -53.70 4.62
CA SER A 664 7.26 -55.09 5.03
C SER A 664 6.06 -55.87 4.54
N GLU A 665 4.83 -55.34 4.67
CA GLU A 665 3.62 -55.97 4.16
C GLU A 665 3.59 -56.06 2.63
N LEU A 666 4.05 -55.02 1.93
CA LEU A 666 4.18 -55.04 0.47
C LEU A 666 5.15 -56.14 -0.01
N LYS A 667 6.30 -56.30 0.65
CA LYS A 667 7.30 -57.36 0.32
C LYS A 667 6.76 -58.75 0.64
N GLY A 668 6.02 -58.90 1.74
CA GLY A 668 5.44 -60.18 2.14
C GLY A 668 4.33 -60.71 1.22
N LYS A 669 3.62 -59.84 0.50
CA LYS A 669 2.51 -60.18 -0.40
C LYS A 669 2.91 -60.31 -1.87
N LYS A 670 4.23 -60.34 -2.20
CA LYS A 670 4.77 -60.54 -3.56
C LYS A 670 4.05 -59.67 -4.61
N VAL A 671 4.20 -58.34 -4.51
CA VAL A 671 3.76 -57.41 -5.55
C VAL A 671 4.89 -57.15 -6.54
#